data_03391c495953ffc9a348c26891498533
#
_entry.id   03391c495953ffc9a348c26891498533
#
_cell.length_a   1.000
_cell.length_b   1.000
_cell.length_c   1.000
_cell.angle_alpha   90.00
_cell.angle_beta   90.00
_cell.angle_gamma   90.00
#
_symmetry.space_group_name_H-M   'P 1'
#
loop_
_entity.id
_entity.type
_entity.pdbx_description
1 polymer ?
#
loop_
_entity_poly.entity_id
_entity_poly.type
_entity_poly.pdbx_seq_one_letter_code
_entity_poly.pdbx_strand_id
1 'polypeptide(L)'
;MRTRTPITLAAATALAALGTSGCGSLSDEDDLNTRPSWLGSVSAASYDGSSDDLLTAGLGKTGLGSATAPIFATPTAPTAAELRRLAIHTNYRALADMTANGGYGRLYGPNIDLAGNDTLGEGRIAGIEYRALMDDGSGRDNVGVMVQVPASFNPDAPCIVAAPSSGSRGIYGAIGTTGEWGLKRGCAVAYTDKGTGSGAHELSTDTVTRLDGTTAAASAAGSAAHFNAGLSAAERAAVNTARPNRYAFKHAHSQRNPEKDWGLWTLRSIQTAFWLLNETYAGLDAKDRRKVRLRPDNTLVIAASVSNGGGAVLAAAEQDSGGLIDGIVATEPQVSLPAHAGIAVRRGGMAVSASGRPLYDYFTTANLYQPCAAIAASNAASPFNTINATRAANRCASLKSAGLLSTATTAEQAEEARQKLRDAGWEAETDLLHASHWATNATAGVAATYAQAYSRARVDSAVCGYSFATVAAATGMPATAATSPMTTLFSIGNGVPPTSSIALIADNAPGGAINYLLARSASSNTEDLDFDGARCLRDKLSDATLAAGIDEVRRSGRLQGKPTLMLHGRADTLVPVNHSSRPYFGLSRQVDGSASRLSYIEVTHAQHFDAFIGLLPGYDTRFVPLHHYNLQALNWMWDHLRSGKALPPSQVVRTTPRGGTAGAAPAITAANLPAISASPASADQIDFAAGTVSVPD
;
A
#
# COMPACT_ATOMS: atom_id res chain seq x y z
N MET A 1 -37.21 56.69 -25.80
CA MET A 1 -36.76 57.58 -26.94
C MET A 1 -35.41 57.01 -27.39
N ARG A 2 -35.34 56.67 -28.70
CA ARG A 2 -34.15 56.57 -29.59
C ARG A 2 -33.14 55.45 -29.21
N THR A 3 -32.63 54.57 -30.09
CA THR A 3 -32.91 54.21 -31.53
C THR A 3 -32.12 52.91 -31.76
N ARG A 4 -32.72 52.01 -32.46
CA ARG A 4 -32.06 50.79 -33.02
C ARG A 4 -31.23 51.20 -34.26
N THR A 5 -30.12 50.50 -34.48
CA THR A 5 -29.56 50.36 -35.84
C THR A 5 -28.95 48.96 -36.02
N PRO A 6 -29.23 48.26 -37.12
CA PRO A 6 -28.75 46.89 -37.37
C PRO A 6 -27.43 46.89 -38.16
N ILE A 7 -26.62 45.87 -37.98
CA ILE A 7 -25.44 45.63 -38.83
C ILE A 7 -25.64 44.33 -39.61
N THR A 8 -25.49 44.52 -40.90
CA THR A 8 -25.69 43.61 -42.04
C THR A 8 -24.71 42.44 -42.07
N LEU A 9 -25.24 41.31 -42.51
CA LEU A 9 -24.56 40.09 -42.91
C LEU A 9 -23.88 40.34 -44.27
N ALA A 10 -22.55 40.03 -44.37
CA ALA A 10 -21.86 39.92 -45.65
C ALA A 10 -21.39 38.50 -45.86
N ALA A 11 -21.97 37.83 -46.84
CA ALA A 11 -21.56 36.54 -47.33
C ALA A 11 -20.33 36.71 -48.22
N ALA A 12 -19.27 35.99 -47.94
CA ALA A 12 -18.13 35.85 -48.83
C ALA A 12 -18.02 34.41 -49.32
N THR A 13 -18.32 34.21 -50.59
CA THR A 13 -18.08 33.00 -51.39
C THR A 13 -16.58 32.85 -51.65
N ALA A 14 -16.01 31.70 -51.21
CA ALA A 14 -14.64 31.36 -51.54
C ALA A 14 -14.64 30.13 -52.47
N LEU A 15 -13.97 30.32 -53.63
CA LEU A 15 -13.72 29.36 -54.66
C LEU A 15 -12.94 28.12 -54.14
N ALA A 16 -13.39 26.94 -54.54
CA ALA A 16 -12.65 25.69 -54.39
C ALA A 16 -11.48 25.67 -55.37
N ALA A 17 -10.26 25.65 -54.85
CA ALA A 17 -9.07 25.23 -55.60
C ALA A 17 -8.79 23.76 -55.25
N LEU A 18 -8.91 22.86 -56.24
CA LEU A 18 -8.43 21.47 -56.17
C LEU A 18 -6.90 21.50 -56.17
N GLY A 19 -6.35 21.41 -54.97
CA GLY A 19 -4.94 21.09 -54.77
C GLY A 19 -4.80 19.58 -54.60
N THR A 20 -4.03 18.97 -55.49
CA THR A 20 -3.54 17.60 -55.37
C THR A 20 -2.75 17.46 -54.09
N SER A 21 -3.36 16.88 -53.04
CA SER A 21 -2.66 16.47 -51.84
C SER A 21 -1.72 15.31 -52.19
N GLY A 22 -0.43 15.63 -52.29
CA GLY A 22 0.62 14.63 -52.20
C GLY A 22 0.44 13.89 -50.86
N CYS A 23 0.49 12.55 -50.90
CA CYS A 23 0.74 11.73 -49.74
C CYS A 23 2.04 12.21 -49.10
N GLY A 24 1.94 13.08 -48.07
CA GLY A 24 3.03 13.30 -47.15
C GLY A 24 3.21 12.00 -46.40
N SER A 25 4.35 11.36 -46.55
CA SER A 25 4.82 10.28 -45.68
C SER A 25 4.77 10.82 -44.26
N LEU A 26 3.90 10.24 -43.40
CA LEU A 26 4.02 10.38 -41.97
C LEU A 26 5.48 10.05 -41.64
N SER A 27 6.17 10.97 -40.96
CA SER A 27 7.59 10.81 -40.67
C SER A 27 7.77 9.56 -39.80
N ASP A 28 8.68 8.65 -40.21
CA ASP A 28 9.07 7.44 -39.47
C ASP A 28 9.54 7.72 -37.99
N GLU A 29 9.58 8.98 -37.56
CA GLU A 29 10.03 9.38 -36.24
C GLU A 29 8.97 9.16 -35.14
N ASP A 30 7.67 9.18 -35.44
CA ASP A 30 6.59 8.99 -34.47
C ASP A 30 6.44 7.52 -34.01
N ASP A 31 7.14 6.60 -34.64
CA ASP A 31 7.09 5.16 -34.36
C ASP A 31 8.34 4.60 -33.64
N LEU A 32 9.22 5.47 -33.14
CA LEU A 32 10.45 5.05 -32.48
C LEU A 32 10.27 4.87 -30.97
N ASN A 33 10.82 3.77 -30.47
CA ASN A 33 10.83 3.49 -29.03
C ASN A 33 11.83 4.41 -28.31
N THR A 34 11.33 5.46 -27.69
CA THR A 34 12.17 6.45 -27.00
C THR A 34 12.23 6.16 -25.52
N ARG A 35 13.44 6.09 -24.97
CA ARG A 35 13.64 5.91 -23.54
C ARG A 35 13.09 7.09 -22.76
N PRO A 36 12.26 6.85 -21.72
CA PRO A 36 11.78 7.92 -20.85
C PRO A 36 12.94 8.65 -20.15
N SER A 37 12.90 10.00 -20.15
CA SER A 37 13.97 10.84 -19.58
C SER A 37 14.13 10.70 -18.05
N TRP A 38 13.05 10.35 -17.36
CA TRP A 38 13.03 10.14 -15.92
C TRP A 38 13.50 8.73 -15.49
N LEU A 39 13.79 7.83 -16.44
CA LEU A 39 14.23 6.46 -16.16
C LEU A 39 15.76 6.40 -16.07
N GLY A 40 16.27 6.03 -14.90
CA GLY A 40 17.70 5.81 -14.64
C GLY A 40 18.25 4.55 -15.32
N SER A 41 19.49 4.20 -15.02
CA SER A 41 20.13 2.99 -15.57
C SER A 41 19.33 1.74 -15.25
N VAL A 42 19.13 0.88 -16.25
CA VAL A 42 18.41 -0.38 -16.11
C VAL A 42 19.39 -1.52 -15.95
N SER A 43 19.22 -2.33 -14.92
CA SER A 43 19.87 -3.63 -14.77
C SER A 43 18.89 -4.74 -15.19
N ALA A 44 19.41 -5.82 -15.81
CA ALA A 44 18.63 -6.96 -16.21
C ALA A 44 19.25 -8.26 -15.67
N ALA A 45 18.40 -9.20 -15.25
CA ALA A 45 18.82 -10.54 -14.85
C ALA A 45 17.86 -11.58 -15.43
N SER A 46 18.40 -12.67 -15.95
CA SER A 46 17.62 -13.80 -16.48
C SER A 46 17.59 -14.93 -15.48
N TYR A 47 16.44 -15.55 -15.33
CA TYR A 47 16.18 -16.67 -14.42
C TYR A 47 15.65 -17.87 -15.19
N ASP A 48 16.19 -19.05 -14.88
CA ASP A 48 15.95 -20.30 -15.64
C ASP A 48 14.64 -21.02 -15.28
N GLY A 49 14.00 -20.60 -14.18
CA GLY A 49 12.80 -21.29 -13.65
C GLY A 49 13.08 -22.62 -12.97
N SER A 50 14.35 -22.95 -12.73
CA SER A 50 14.77 -24.20 -12.06
C SER A 50 15.59 -23.92 -10.81
N SER A 51 16.77 -23.32 -10.94
CA SER A 51 17.64 -22.93 -9.80
C SER A 51 17.23 -21.60 -9.18
N ASP A 52 16.77 -20.67 -10.00
CA ASP A 52 16.19 -19.38 -9.59
C ASP A 52 15.05 -19.02 -10.56
N ASP A 53 14.11 -18.17 -10.12
CA ASP A 53 12.91 -17.84 -10.86
C ASP A 53 12.34 -16.45 -10.51
N LEU A 54 11.40 -15.95 -11.33
CA LEU A 54 10.82 -14.62 -11.15
C LEU A 54 9.96 -14.51 -9.89
N LEU A 55 9.22 -15.57 -9.53
CA LEU A 55 8.20 -15.51 -8.49
C LEU A 55 8.73 -15.89 -7.12
N THR A 56 9.57 -16.94 -7.05
CA THR A 56 9.95 -17.55 -5.76
C THR A 56 11.44 -17.39 -5.42
N ALA A 57 12.25 -16.84 -6.32
CA ALA A 57 13.72 -16.76 -6.18
C ALA A 57 14.34 -18.13 -5.87
N GLY A 58 13.87 -19.17 -6.55
CA GLY A 58 14.32 -20.56 -6.38
C GLY A 58 13.76 -21.27 -5.15
N LEU A 59 13.04 -20.58 -4.26
CA LEU A 59 12.45 -21.17 -3.04
C LEU A 59 11.32 -22.16 -3.34
N GLY A 60 10.57 -21.89 -4.42
CA GLY A 60 9.35 -22.64 -4.73
C GLY A 60 8.26 -22.47 -3.67
N LYS A 61 7.13 -23.14 -3.88
CA LYS A 61 6.03 -23.21 -2.90
C LYS A 61 6.53 -23.63 -1.51
N THR A 62 7.37 -24.66 -1.46
CA THR A 62 7.86 -25.24 -0.19
C THR A 62 8.69 -24.22 0.59
N GLY A 63 9.65 -23.54 -0.05
CA GLY A 63 10.50 -22.57 0.60
C GLY A 63 9.75 -21.29 0.97
N LEU A 64 8.81 -20.81 0.15
CA LEU A 64 7.95 -19.66 0.50
C LEU A 64 7.03 -20.00 1.68
N GLY A 65 6.53 -21.24 1.78
CA GLY A 65 5.70 -21.72 2.88
C GLY A 65 6.44 -21.87 4.21
N SER A 66 7.78 -21.96 4.17
CA SER A 66 8.59 -22.10 5.38
C SER A 66 8.49 -20.84 6.26
N ALA A 67 8.27 -21.01 7.56
CA ALA A 67 8.34 -19.92 8.53
C ALA A 67 9.78 -19.43 8.75
N THR A 68 10.78 -20.29 8.47
CA THR A 68 12.20 -19.95 8.56
C THR A 68 12.61 -19.13 7.34
N ALA A 69 13.04 -17.91 7.56
CA ALA A 69 13.53 -17.05 6.49
C ALA A 69 14.85 -17.58 5.89
N PRO A 70 15.11 -17.32 4.60
CA PRO A 70 16.42 -17.59 4.01
C PRO A 70 17.55 -16.92 4.78
N ILE A 71 18.64 -17.64 5.00
CA ILE A 71 19.86 -17.13 5.66
C ILE A 71 20.89 -16.68 4.64
N PHE A 72 21.76 -15.79 5.04
CA PHE A 72 22.90 -15.32 4.24
C PHE A 72 24.14 -16.18 4.50
N ALA A 73 24.88 -16.48 3.45
CA ALA A 73 26.16 -17.18 3.59
C ALA A 73 27.16 -16.36 4.42
N THR A 74 27.17 -15.03 4.21
CA THR A 74 27.92 -14.07 5.02
C THR A 74 26.96 -13.02 5.59
N PRO A 75 26.51 -13.15 6.85
CA PRO A 75 25.47 -12.29 7.43
C PRO A 75 25.75 -10.78 7.39
N THR A 76 27.04 -10.39 7.40
CA THR A 76 27.47 -8.97 7.37
C THR A 76 27.68 -8.43 5.96
N ALA A 77 27.67 -9.28 4.93
CA ALA A 77 27.88 -8.90 3.53
C ALA A 77 27.06 -9.78 2.59
N PRO A 78 25.72 -9.73 2.68
CA PRO A 78 24.86 -10.54 1.82
C PRO A 78 24.97 -10.08 0.37
N THR A 79 24.88 -11.03 -0.54
CA THR A 79 24.85 -10.76 -1.98
C THR A 79 23.47 -10.23 -2.41
N ALA A 80 23.40 -9.52 -3.55
CA ALA A 80 22.13 -9.05 -4.11
C ALA A 80 21.13 -10.19 -4.37
N ALA A 81 21.61 -11.40 -4.74
CA ALA A 81 20.78 -12.57 -4.94
C ALA A 81 20.16 -13.09 -3.62
N GLU A 82 20.94 -13.12 -2.54
CA GLU A 82 20.44 -13.51 -1.21
C GLU A 82 19.43 -12.50 -0.68
N LEU A 83 19.69 -11.19 -0.88
CA LEU A 83 18.76 -10.11 -0.50
C LEU A 83 17.46 -10.18 -1.29
N ARG A 84 17.52 -10.46 -2.59
CA ARG A 84 16.36 -10.69 -3.45
C ARG A 84 15.53 -11.86 -2.94
N ARG A 85 16.18 -12.99 -2.64
CA ARG A 85 15.51 -14.19 -2.11
C ARG A 85 14.81 -13.91 -0.79
N LEU A 86 15.45 -13.21 0.13
CA LEU A 86 14.83 -12.80 1.39
C LEU A 86 13.68 -11.81 1.14
N ALA A 87 13.85 -10.83 0.23
CA ALA A 87 12.81 -9.85 -0.08
C ALA A 87 11.55 -10.53 -0.65
N ILE A 88 11.70 -11.46 -1.56
CA ILE A 88 10.57 -12.23 -2.12
C ILE A 88 9.91 -13.07 -1.03
N HIS A 89 10.68 -13.84 -0.25
CA HIS A 89 10.15 -14.63 0.87
C HIS A 89 9.31 -13.78 1.82
N THR A 90 9.86 -12.68 2.29
CA THR A 90 9.22 -11.84 3.31
C THR A 90 8.00 -11.10 2.75
N ASN A 91 8.10 -10.52 1.53
CA ASN A 91 7.01 -9.76 0.94
C ASN A 91 5.86 -10.64 0.45
N TYR A 92 6.14 -11.86 -0.01
CA TYR A 92 5.10 -12.82 -0.36
C TYR A 92 4.25 -13.18 0.88
N ARG A 93 4.91 -13.42 2.00
CA ARG A 93 4.29 -13.81 3.28
C ARG A 93 3.58 -12.66 4.01
N ALA A 94 3.83 -11.42 3.64
CA ALA A 94 3.36 -10.25 4.40
C ALA A 94 1.83 -10.05 4.35
N LEU A 95 1.16 -10.52 3.30
CA LEU A 95 -0.26 -10.28 3.05
C LEU A 95 -1.05 -11.55 2.73
N ALA A 96 -0.49 -12.74 2.92
CA ALA A 96 -1.19 -14.00 2.68
C ALA A 96 -1.11 -14.90 3.93
N ASP A 97 -2.17 -15.64 4.22
CA ASP A 97 -2.12 -16.72 5.19
C ASP A 97 -1.31 -17.89 4.57
N MET A 98 -0.15 -18.17 5.14
CA MET A 98 0.78 -19.20 4.64
C MET A 98 0.51 -20.58 5.21
N THR A 99 -0.59 -20.77 5.92
CA THR A 99 -0.93 -22.10 6.47
C THR A 99 -1.74 -22.92 5.46
N ALA A 100 -1.48 -24.22 5.40
CA ALA A 100 -2.25 -25.14 4.54
C ALA A 100 -3.75 -25.13 4.90
N ASN A 101 -4.07 -25.08 6.21
CA ASN A 101 -5.45 -24.97 6.67
C ASN A 101 -6.10 -23.64 6.29
N GLY A 102 -5.33 -22.55 6.15
CA GLY A 102 -5.80 -21.25 5.69
C GLY A 102 -5.97 -21.13 4.18
N GLY A 103 -5.40 -22.07 3.41
CA GLY A 103 -5.58 -22.11 1.97
C GLY A 103 -4.30 -22.12 1.15
N TYR A 104 -3.12 -21.85 1.73
CA TYR A 104 -1.86 -21.88 1.00
C TYR A 104 -1.56 -23.28 0.44
N GLY A 105 -1.21 -23.33 -0.82
CA GLY A 105 -0.96 -24.57 -1.55
C GLY A 105 -2.23 -25.35 -1.93
N ARG A 106 -3.43 -24.81 -1.65
CA ARG A 106 -4.73 -25.45 -1.93
C ARG A 106 -5.73 -24.54 -2.62
N LEU A 107 -5.86 -23.29 -2.19
CA LEU A 107 -6.75 -22.26 -2.78
C LEU A 107 -5.95 -21.19 -3.51
N TYR A 108 -4.74 -20.98 -3.09
CA TYR A 108 -3.77 -20.02 -3.66
C TYR A 108 -2.35 -20.48 -3.33
N GLY A 109 -1.38 -19.89 -3.98
CA GLY A 109 0.04 -20.23 -3.85
C GLY A 109 0.68 -20.59 -5.18
N PRO A 110 2.01 -20.63 -5.25
CA PRO A 110 2.74 -20.78 -6.51
C PRO A 110 2.35 -22.03 -7.31
N ASN A 111 2.01 -23.13 -6.62
CA ASN A 111 1.58 -24.40 -7.20
C ASN A 111 0.17 -24.39 -7.81
N ILE A 112 -0.66 -23.41 -7.46
CA ILE A 112 -2.05 -23.35 -7.91
C ILE A 112 -2.12 -22.65 -9.27
N ASP A 113 -2.72 -23.30 -10.25
CA ASP A 113 -2.92 -22.75 -11.58
C ASP A 113 -4.07 -21.71 -11.61
N LEU A 114 -4.28 -21.11 -12.76
CA LEU A 114 -5.31 -20.07 -12.95
C LEU A 114 -6.75 -20.61 -12.88
N ALA A 115 -6.93 -21.92 -12.96
CA ALA A 115 -8.22 -22.59 -12.77
C ALA A 115 -8.45 -23.02 -11.32
N GLY A 116 -7.46 -22.83 -10.44
CA GLY A 116 -7.54 -23.19 -9.02
C GLY A 116 -7.06 -24.62 -8.71
N ASN A 117 -6.36 -25.28 -9.63
CA ASN A 117 -5.89 -26.65 -9.44
C ASN A 117 -4.40 -26.67 -9.03
N ASP A 118 -4.01 -27.64 -8.22
CA ASP A 118 -2.61 -27.89 -7.85
C ASP A 118 -1.90 -28.67 -9.00
N THR A 119 -1.40 -27.92 -9.97
CA THR A 119 -0.77 -28.48 -11.19
C THR A 119 0.60 -27.90 -11.50
N LEU A 120 1.03 -26.84 -10.80
CA LEU A 120 2.28 -26.14 -11.12
C LEU A 120 3.48 -26.55 -10.26
N GLY A 121 3.34 -27.58 -9.40
CA GLY A 121 4.42 -28.11 -8.57
C GLY A 121 4.99 -27.06 -7.60
N GLU A 122 6.26 -26.67 -7.75
CA GLU A 122 6.87 -25.61 -6.95
C GLU A 122 6.54 -24.20 -7.46
N GLY A 123 5.86 -24.06 -8.61
CA GLY A 123 5.36 -22.79 -9.17
C GLY A 123 6.44 -21.82 -9.61
N ARG A 124 7.62 -22.32 -9.97
CA ARG A 124 8.73 -21.49 -10.48
C ARG A 124 8.47 -21.00 -11.88
N ILE A 125 8.80 -19.75 -12.15
CA ILE A 125 8.55 -19.09 -13.45
C ILE A 125 9.84 -18.53 -14.01
N ALA A 126 10.30 -19.06 -15.15
CA ALA A 126 11.43 -18.54 -15.90
C ALA A 126 11.13 -17.16 -16.51
N GLY A 127 12.16 -16.35 -16.73
CA GLY A 127 12.03 -15.07 -17.41
C GLY A 127 13.12 -14.07 -17.11
N ILE A 128 12.86 -12.81 -17.41
CA ILE A 128 13.80 -11.70 -17.23
C ILE A 128 13.20 -10.69 -16.23
N GLU A 129 14.04 -10.21 -15.32
CA GLU A 129 13.73 -9.15 -14.36
C GLU A 129 14.59 -7.93 -14.67
N TYR A 130 13.95 -6.80 -14.94
CA TYR A 130 14.57 -5.50 -15.13
C TYR A 130 14.35 -4.63 -13.90
N ARG A 131 15.37 -3.89 -13.44
CA ARG A 131 15.28 -2.99 -12.30
C ARG A 131 15.92 -1.64 -12.63
N ALA A 132 15.27 -0.57 -12.20
CA ALA A 132 15.78 0.80 -12.35
C ALA A 132 15.27 1.71 -11.23
N LEU A 133 15.86 2.90 -11.11
CA LEU A 133 15.30 4.01 -10.36
C LEU A 133 14.64 4.99 -11.34
N MET A 134 13.50 5.55 -10.94
CA MET A 134 12.83 6.64 -11.62
C MET A 134 12.99 7.91 -10.77
N ASP A 135 13.31 9.03 -11.40
CA ASP A 135 13.50 10.31 -10.71
C ASP A 135 13.01 11.47 -11.58
N ASP A 136 12.62 12.58 -10.97
CA ASP A 136 12.23 13.81 -11.67
C ASP A 136 13.42 14.68 -12.10
N GLY A 137 14.63 14.22 -11.86
CA GLY A 137 15.90 14.94 -12.08
C GLY A 137 16.44 15.60 -10.81
N SER A 138 15.70 15.54 -9.71
CA SER A 138 16.12 16.12 -8.42
C SER A 138 17.10 15.23 -7.62
N GLY A 139 17.15 13.94 -7.91
CA GLY A 139 17.88 12.93 -7.12
C GLY A 139 17.25 12.64 -5.76
N ARG A 140 16.02 13.11 -5.52
CA ARG A 140 15.30 12.94 -4.24
C ARG A 140 14.19 11.90 -4.28
N ASP A 141 13.61 11.67 -5.46
CA ASP A 141 12.54 10.68 -5.60
C ASP A 141 13.10 9.27 -5.61
N ASN A 142 14.05 8.96 -6.48
CA ASN A 142 14.69 7.65 -6.62
C ASN A 142 13.71 6.49 -6.43
N VAL A 143 12.58 6.55 -7.17
CA VAL A 143 11.48 5.59 -7.05
C VAL A 143 11.89 4.27 -7.70
N GLY A 144 11.84 3.20 -6.95
CA GLY A 144 12.14 1.86 -7.47
C GLY A 144 11.09 1.40 -8.47
N VAL A 145 11.54 0.91 -9.63
CA VAL A 145 10.72 0.20 -10.61
C VAL A 145 11.36 -1.14 -10.95
N MET A 146 10.53 -2.16 -11.08
CA MET A 146 10.91 -3.49 -11.55
C MET A 146 9.90 -3.96 -12.60
N VAL A 147 10.40 -4.54 -13.68
CA VAL A 147 9.55 -5.21 -14.68
C VAL A 147 10.00 -6.65 -14.79
N GLN A 148 9.08 -7.58 -14.51
CA GLN A 148 9.29 -9.00 -14.72
C GLN A 148 8.56 -9.44 -15.98
N VAL A 149 9.28 -10.09 -16.90
CA VAL A 149 8.74 -10.61 -18.16
C VAL A 149 8.92 -12.11 -18.15
N PRO A 150 7.84 -12.90 -17.97
CA PRO A 150 7.94 -14.36 -17.94
C PRO A 150 8.31 -14.90 -19.35
N ALA A 151 8.97 -16.03 -19.41
CA ALA A 151 9.34 -16.68 -20.68
C ALA A 151 8.10 -17.06 -21.54
N SER A 152 6.93 -17.15 -20.93
CA SER A 152 5.64 -17.37 -21.58
C SER A 152 4.99 -16.09 -22.14
N PHE A 153 5.62 -14.92 -22.00
CA PHE A 153 5.08 -13.67 -22.54
C PHE A 153 4.87 -13.75 -24.05
N ASN A 154 3.67 -13.43 -24.51
CA ASN A 154 3.33 -13.45 -25.95
C ASN A 154 3.21 -12.02 -26.49
N PRO A 155 4.15 -11.55 -27.35
CA PRO A 155 4.10 -10.21 -27.92
C PRO A 155 3.01 -10.02 -28.99
N ASP A 156 2.32 -11.08 -29.44
CA ASP A 156 1.18 -11.01 -30.37
C ASP A 156 -0.18 -10.89 -29.64
N ALA A 157 -0.20 -11.19 -28.35
CA ALA A 157 -1.35 -10.98 -27.48
C ALA A 157 -0.88 -10.43 -26.12
N PRO A 158 -0.24 -9.24 -26.12
CA PRO A 158 0.49 -8.75 -24.97
C PRO A 158 -0.44 -8.33 -23.84
N CYS A 159 0.06 -8.49 -22.60
CA CYS A 159 -0.57 -7.93 -21.41
C CYS A 159 0.48 -7.43 -20.41
N ILE A 160 0.12 -6.37 -19.69
CA ILE A 160 0.89 -5.78 -18.60
C ILE A 160 0.01 -5.75 -17.35
N VAL A 161 0.58 -6.10 -16.20
CA VAL A 161 -0.05 -5.92 -14.90
C VAL A 161 0.77 -4.90 -14.11
N ALA A 162 0.17 -3.76 -13.77
CA ALA A 162 0.81 -2.77 -12.92
C ALA A 162 0.53 -3.11 -11.46
N ALA A 163 1.60 -3.30 -10.67
CA ALA A 163 1.58 -3.83 -9.33
C ALA A 163 2.36 -2.93 -8.35
N PRO A 164 1.87 -1.71 -8.01
CA PRO A 164 2.52 -0.88 -7.00
C PRO A 164 2.50 -1.55 -5.64
N SER A 165 3.57 -1.35 -4.85
CA SER A 165 3.71 -2.00 -3.55
C SER A 165 2.59 -1.62 -2.59
N SER A 166 2.10 -2.55 -1.79
CA SER A 166 1.31 -2.22 -0.61
C SER A 166 2.23 -1.74 0.53
N GLY A 167 1.75 -0.78 1.34
CA GLY A 167 2.58 -0.18 2.40
C GLY A 167 3.85 0.49 1.87
N SER A 168 4.78 0.80 2.77
CA SER A 168 6.10 1.38 2.46
C SER A 168 7.12 0.28 2.16
N ARG A 169 6.74 -0.70 1.36
CA ARG A 169 7.59 -1.83 0.95
C ARG A 169 8.29 -1.52 -0.36
N GLY A 170 9.39 -2.24 -0.63
CA GLY A 170 10.15 -2.10 -1.87
C GLY A 170 9.42 -2.67 -3.09
N ILE A 171 10.18 -2.81 -4.17
CA ILE A 171 9.66 -3.27 -5.49
C ILE A 171 9.04 -4.68 -5.47
N TYR A 172 9.33 -5.51 -4.47
CA TYR A 172 8.71 -6.83 -4.31
C TYR A 172 7.40 -6.80 -3.51
N GLY A 173 6.94 -5.61 -3.06
CA GLY A 173 5.81 -5.48 -2.15
C GLY A 173 4.45 -5.97 -2.65
N ALA A 174 4.30 -6.24 -3.94
CA ALA A 174 3.09 -6.80 -4.53
C ALA A 174 3.30 -8.18 -5.18
N ILE A 175 4.45 -8.84 -4.92
CA ILE A 175 4.82 -10.10 -5.59
C ILE A 175 3.80 -11.23 -5.35
N GLY A 176 3.32 -11.41 -4.12
CA GLY A 176 2.36 -12.44 -3.75
C GLY A 176 0.90 -12.07 -4.00
N THR A 177 0.56 -10.77 -4.06
CA THR A 177 -0.84 -10.32 -4.16
C THR A 177 -1.32 -10.12 -5.60
N THR A 178 -0.44 -9.65 -6.47
CA THR A 178 -0.75 -9.28 -7.87
C THR A 178 0.25 -9.89 -8.84
N GLY A 179 1.53 -9.89 -8.46
CA GLY A 179 2.62 -10.36 -9.31
C GLY A 179 2.49 -11.81 -9.71
N GLU A 180 2.21 -12.69 -8.75
CA GLU A 180 1.99 -14.12 -9.00
C GLU A 180 0.91 -14.35 -10.06
N TRP A 181 -0.23 -13.68 -9.91
CA TRP A 181 -1.34 -13.79 -10.85
C TRP A 181 -0.95 -13.34 -12.26
N GLY A 182 -0.27 -12.18 -12.36
CA GLY A 182 0.18 -11.63 -13.64
C GLY A 182 1.19 -12.53 -14.37
N LEU A 183 2.20 -13.02 -13.64
CA LEU A 183 3.22 -13.91 -14.17
C LEU A 183 2.62 -15.24 -14.66
N LYS A 184 1.70 -15.84 -13.91
CA LYS A 184 0.98 -17.06 -14.32
C LYS A 184 0.12 -16.86 -15.57
N ARG A 185 -0.38 -15.63 -15.80
CA ARG A 185 -1.10 -15.26 -17.04
C ARG A 185 -0.19 -15.05 -18.25
N GLY A 186 1.12 -15.08 -18.07
CA GLY A 186 2.07 -14.73 -19.13
C GLY A 186 2.16 -13.23 -19.37
N CYS A 187 1.66 -12.39 -18.47
CA CYS A 187 1.77 -10.95 -18.57
C CYS A 187 3.13 -10.46 -18.07
N ALA A 188 3.65 -9.37 -18.65
CA ALA A 188 4.69 -8.60 -17.99
C ALA A 188 4.12 -7.93 -16.75
N VAL A 189 4.87 -7.93 -15.64
CA VAL A 189 4.42 -7.30 -14.39
C VAL A 189 5.32 -6.12 -14.06
N ALA A 190 4.72 -4.93 -13.99
CA ALA A 190 5.39 -3.66 -13.69
C ALA A 190 5.17 -3.28 -12.23
N TYR A 191 6.18 -3.47 -11.39
CA TYR A 191 6.15 -3.12 -9.98
C TYR A 191 6.76 -1.75 -9.75
N THR A 192 6.31 -1.06 -8.70
CA THR A 192 6.97 0.15 -8.20
C THR A 192 6.82 0.28 -6.69
N ASP A 193 7.83 0.85 -6.03
CA ASP A 193 7.75 1.26 -4.64
C ASP A 193 6.95 2.56 -4.44
N LYS A 194 6.46 3.15 -5.53
CA LYS A 194 5.64 4.37 -5.60
C LYS A 194 6.20 5.57 -4.79
N GLY A 195 7.51 5.59 -4.54
CA GLY A 195 8.18 6.66 -3.78
C GLY A 195 8.16 6.47 -2.26
N THR A 196 7.48 5.45 -1.74
CA THR A 196 7.48 5.15 -0.30
C THR A 196 8.52 4.13 0.13
N GLY A 197 8.95 3.26 -0.72
CA GLY A 197 9.96 2.23 -0.62
C GLY A 197 10.58 1.85 0.73
N SER A 198 11.41 0.84 0.72
CA SER A 198 12.16 0.37 1.90
C SER A 198 13.53 1.05 2.07
N GLY A 199 13.80 2.11 1.29
CA GLY A 199 15.07 2.84 1.36
C GLY A 199 15.31 3.49 2.72
N ALA A 200 16.53 3.28 3.26
CA ALA A 200 16.94 3.83 4.55
C ALA A 200 18.35 4.43 4.47
N HIS A 201 18.63 5.34 5.40
CA HIS A 201 19.96 5.91 5.63
C HIS A 201 20.29 5.81 7.12
N GLU A 202 21.32 5.05 7.48
CA GLU A 202 21.88 5.00 8.82
C GLU A 202 22.82 6.19 9.03
N LEU A 203 22.41 7.16 9.85
CA LEU A 203 23.13 8.42 9.99
C LEU A 203 24.48 8.30 10.70
N SER A 204 24.61 7.35 11.63
CA SER A 204 25.84 7.16 12.41
C SER A 204 27.02 6.68 11.56
N THR A 205 26.77 5.82 10.59
CA THR A 205 27.79 5.23 9.72
C THR A 205 27.80 5.83 8.31
N ASP A 206 26.86 6.73 8.00
CA ASP A 206 26.64 7.28 6.65
C ASP A 206 26.36 6.20 5.59
N THR A 207 25.62 5.16 5.99
CA THR A 207 25.33 4.00 5.15
C THR A 207 23.92 4.08 4.56
N VAL A 208 23.82 3.85 3.25
CA VAL A 208 22.54 3.81 2.51
C VAL A 208 22.34 2.44 1.84
N THR A 209 21.08 2.12 1.51
CA THR A 209 20.74 0.96 0.67
C THR A 209 20.70 1.34 -0.81
N ARG A 210 21.10 0.43 -1.70
CA ARG A 210 20.87 0.48 -3.14
C ARG A 210 19.59 -0.25 -3.53
N LEU A 211 19.17 -0.12 -4.78
CA LEU A 211 17.95 -0.77 -5.29
C LEU A 211 18.04 -2.30 -5.30
N ASP A 212 19.21 -2.89 -5.28
CA ASP A 212 19.43 -4.34 -5.17
C ASP A 212 19.54 -4.82 -3.70
N GLY A 213 19.37 -3.90 -2.74
CA GLY A 213 19.46 -4.17 -1.32
C GLY A 213 20.86 -4.11 -0.73
N THR A 214 21.91 -4.10 -1.54
CA THR A 214 23.29 -3.94 -1.04
C THR A 214 23.48 -2.58 -0.38
N THR A 215 24.36 -2.52 0.60
CA THR A 215 24.68 -1.28 1.32
C THR A 215 25.96 -0.64 0.81
N ALA A 216 26.06 0.68 0.95
CA ALA A 216 27.29 1.43 0.66
C ALA A 216 27.34 2.72 1.48
N ALA A 217 28.55 3.33 1.59
CA ALA A 217 28.66 4.70 2.04
C ALA A 217 27.84 5.62 1.12
N ALA A 218 27.15 6.61 1.68
CA ALA A 218 26.25 7.49 0.91
C ALA A 218 26.98 8.20 -0.24
N SER A 219 28.24 8.64 -0.03
CA SER A 219 29.06 9.27 -1.05
C SER A 219 29.45 8.31 -2.20
N ALA A 220 29.66 7.02 -1.91
CA ALA A 220 29.98 6.00 -2.90
C ALA A 220 28.75 5.52 -3.68
N ALA A 221 27.56 5.51 -3.05
CA ALA A 221 26.31 5.14 -3.71
C ALA A 221 25.86 6.23 -4.70
N GLY A 222 26.01 7.50 -4.36
CA GLY A 222 25.59 8.62 -5.20
C GLY A 222 24.13 8.49 -5.64
N SER A 223 23.85 8.63 -6.94
CA SER A 223 22.50 8.48 -7.53
C SER A 223 21.96 7.05 -7.52
N ALA A 224 22.79 6.04 -7.21
CA ALA A 224 22.34 4.65 -7.05
C ALA A 224 21.80 4.35 -5.64
N ALA A 225 21.88 5.31 -4.71
CA ALA A 225 21.21 5.20 -3.41
C ALA A 225 19.70 5.14 -3.60
N HIS A 226 19.06 4.14 -3.01
CA HIS A 226 17.59 4.09 -3.02
C HIS A 226 16.98 5.25 -2.22
N PHE A 227 17.67 5.67 -1.15
CA PHE A 227 17.34 6.86 -0.38
C PHE A 227 18.57 7.43 0.31
N ASN A 228 18.67 8.76 0.33
CA ASN A 228 19.65 9.53 1.09
C ASN A 228 18.93 10.69 1.78
N ALA A 229 19.16 10.89 3.07
CA ALA A 229 18.52 11.97 3.85
C ALA A 229 18.94 13.39 3.41
N GLY A 230 19.98 13.51 2.57
CA GLY A 230 20.44 14.78 2.00
C GLY A 230 21.07 15.72 3.02
N LEU A 231 21.62 15.19 4.12
CA LEU A 231 22.37 15.97 5.10
C LEU A 231 23.81 16.18 4.62
N SER A 232 24.35 17.38 4.80
CA SER A 232 25.79 17.62 4.73
C SER A 232 26.53 16.88 5.85
N ALA A 233 27.83 16.69 5.72
CA ALA A 233 28.64 16.05 6.75
C ALA A 233 28.54 16.78 8.12
N ALA A 234 28.48 18.12 8.10
CA ALA A 234 28.33 18.92 9.31
C ALA A 234 26.94 18.76 9.95
N GLU A 235 25.86 18.79 9.16
CA GLU A 235 24.51 18.56 9.65
C GLU A 235 24.35 17.16 10.23
N ARG A 236 24.88 16.13 9.55
CA ARG A 236 24.86 14.76 10.03
C ARG A 236 25.64 14.59 11.33
N ALA A 237 26.82 15.23 11.45
CA ALA A 237 27.58 15.24 12.69
C ALA A 237 26.81 15.90 13.84
N ALA A 238 26.12 17.01 13.58
CA ALA A 238 25.25 17.68 14.56
C ALA A 238 24.07 16.78 15.00
N VAL A 239 23.41 16.11 14.06
CA VAL A 239 22.34 15.15 14.38
C VAL A 239 22.88 13.99 15.22
N ASN A 240 24.02 13.40 14.85
CA ASN A 240 24.63 12.29 15.59
C ASN A 240 25.09 12.69 17.01
N THR A 241 25.46 13.96 17.22
CA THR A 241 25.79 14.49 18.54
C THR A 241 24.54 14.66 19.40
N ALA A 242 23.49 15.25 18.84
CA ALA A 242 22.24 15.53 19.55
C ALA A 242 21.38 14.27 19.75
N ARG A 243 21.36 13.40 18.77
CA ARG A 243 20.50 12.20 18.68
C ARG A 243 21.26 11.04 18.02
N PRO A 244 22.14 10.33 18.74
CA PRO A 244 22.93 9.23 18.17
C PRO A 244 22.06 8.04 17.75
N ASN A 245 22.58 7.21 16.80
CA ASN A 245 21.98 5.96 16.32
C ASN A 245 20.64 6.14 15.59
N ARG A 246 20.46 7.25 14.85
CA ARG A 246 19.21 7.51 14.12
C ARG A 246 19.24 6.99 12.69
N TYR A 247 18.06 6.58 12.24
CA TYR A 247 17.77 6.14 10.88
C TYR A 247 16.80 7.10 10.20
N ALA A 248 17.11 7.47 8.96
CA ALA A 248 16.17 8.15 8.10
C ALA A 248 15.53 7.14 7.14
N PHE A 249 14.22 7.28 6.89
CA PHE A 249 13.46 6.45 5.97
C PHE A 249 12.89 7.28 4.82
N LYS A 250 12.88 6.70 3.63
CA LYS A 250 12.39 7.35 2.42
C LYS A 250 10.96 7.90 2.61
N HIS A 251 10.03 7.10 3.09
CA HIS A 251 8.64 7.52 3.30
C HIS A 251 8.54 8.73 4.24
N ALA A 252 9.22 8.68 5.37
CA ALA A 252 9.15 9.73 6.40
C ALA A 252 9.95 10.99 6.03
N HIS A 253 11.13 10.85 5.39
CA HIS A 253 12.14 11.91 5.35
C HIS A 253 12.57 12.33 3.94
N SER A 254 11.90 11.86 2.88
CA SER A 254 12.19 12.29 1.50
C SER A 254 11.89 13.77 1.24
N GLN A 255 11.13 14.42 2.10
CA GLN A 255 10.63 15.79 1.96
C GLN A 255 9.71 15.97 0.73
N ARG A 256 9.14 14.87 0.20
CA ARG A 256 8.38 14.85 -1.05
C ARG A 256 6.87 14.67 -0.89
N ASN A 257 6.36 14.20 0.24
CA ASN A 257 4.98 13.70 0.37
C ASN A 257 4.67 12.65 -0.71
N PRO A 258 5.26 11.43 -0.61
CA PRO A 258 5.23 10.46 -1.71
C PRO A 258 3.83 10.03 -2.14
N GLU A 259 2.84 10.07 -1.23
CA GLU A 259 1.44 9.67 -1.53
C GLU A 259 0.81 10.54 -2.63
N LYS A 260 1.20 11.79 -2.72
CA LYS A 260 0.74 12.71 -3.77
C LYS A 260 1.01 12.16 -5.17
N ASP A 261 2.15 11.51 -5.36
CA ASP A 261 2.66 11.06 -6.65
C ASP A 261 2.49 9.54 -6.90
N TRP A 262 1.74 8.81 -6.06
CA TRP A 262 1.53 7.37 -6.22
C TRP A 262 0.94 7.01 -7.59
N GLY A 263 -0.02 7.79 -8.08
CA GLY A 263 -0.60 7.59 -9.42
C GLY A 263 0.42 7.80 -10.52
N LEU A 264 1.18 8.90 -10.46
CA LEU A 264 2.24 9.22 -11.43
C LEU A 264 3.28 8.08 -11.52
N TRP A 265 3.79 7.61 -10.40
CA TRP A 265 4.80 6.55 -10.38
C TRP A 265 4.26 5.20 -10.83
N THR A 266 2.98 4.93 -10.60
CA THR A 266 2.31 3.74 -11.16
C THR A 266 2.20 3.84 -12.68
N LEU A 267 1.77 4.97 -13.24
CA LEU A 267 1.73 5.20 -14.69
C LEU A 267 3.13 5.11 -15.31
N ARG A 268 4.15 5.69 -14.67
CA ARG A 268 5.55 5.59 -15.13
C ARG A 268 6.08 4.15 -15.10
N SER A 269 5.64 3.32 -14.16
CA SER A 269 6.00 1.89 -14.18
C SER A 269 5.41 1.16 -15.38
N ILE A 270 4.17 1.49 -15.79
CA ILE A 270 3.55 0.96 -17.02
C ILE A 270 4.32 1.44 -18.26
N GLN A 271 4.65 2.71 -18.33
CA GLN A 271 5.44 3.27 -19.44
C GLN A 271 6.83 2.64 -19.52
N THR A 272 7.46 2.34 -18.38
CA THR A 272 8.73 1.59 -18.33
C THR A 272 8.57 0.20 -18.91
N ALA A 273 7.47 -0.50 -18.57
CA ALA A 273 7.19 -1.82 -19.14
C ALA A 273 7.00 -1.76 -20.67
N PHE A 274 6.23 -0.80 -21.18
CA PHE A 274 6.08 -0.59 -22.62
C PHE A 274 7.43 -0.36 -23.29
N TRP A 275 8.25 0.52 -22.75
CA TRP A 275 9.57 0.80 -23.32
C TRP A 275 10.44 -0.47 -23.33
N LEU A 276 10.56 -1.21 -22.23
CA LEU A 276 11.37 -2.43 -22.13
C LEU A 276 10.88 -3.55 -23.06
N LEU A 277 9.56 -3.71 -23.16
CA LEU A 277 8.96 -4.72 -24.05
C LEU A 277 9.22 -4.37 -25.51
N ASN A 278 9.17 -3.09 -25.91
CA ASN A 278 9.52 -2.67 -27.24
C ASN A 278 11.02 -2.83 -27.54
N GLU A 279 11.92 -2.53 -26.56
CA GLU A 279 13.35 -2.85 -26.69
C GLU A 279 13.60 -4.33 -26.97
N THR A 280 12.77 -5.20 -26.41
CA THR A 280 12.94 -6.66 -26.50
C THR A 280 12.28 -7.27 -27.75
N TYR A 281 11.04 -6.85 -28.06
CA TYR A 281 10.19 -7.53 -29.03
C TYR A 281 9.88 -6.75 -30.31
N ALA A 282 10.20 -5.44 -30.38
CA ALA A 282 9.99 -4.67 -31.57
C ALA A 282 11.16 -4.83 -32.56
N GLY A 283 10.87 -4.69 -33.88
CA GLY A 283 11.87 -4.67 -34.93
C GLY A 283 12.70 -3.37 -34.90
N LEU A 284 13.75 -3.37 -35.74
CA LEU A 284 14.56 -2.18 -35.99
C LEU A 284 14.07 -1.46 -37.25
N ASP A 285 14.29 -0.16 -37.33
CA ASP A 285 14.17 0.60 -38.59
C ASP A 285 15.43 0.48 -39.45
N ALA A 286 15.46 1.17 -40.59
CA ALA A 286 16.61 1.17 -41.47
C ALA A 286 17.88 1.83 -40.94
N LYS A 287 17.80 2.46 -39.77
CA LYS A 287 18.92 3.12 -39.03
C LYS A 287 19.24 2.40 -37.73
N ASP A 288 18.87 1.13 -37.59
CA ASP A 288 19.05 0.30 -36.39
C ASP A 288 18.41 0.88 -35.12
N ARG A 289 17.37 1.70 -35.23
CA ARG A 289 16.62 2.22 -34.10
C ARG A 289 15.40 1.34 -33.81
N ARG A 290 15.05 1.10 -32.53
CA ARG A 290 13.88 0.33 -32.10
C ARG A 290 12.58 1.02 -32.52
N LYS A 291 11.68 0.27 -33.16
CA LYS A 291 10.31 0.72 -33.45
C LYS A 291 9.42 0.51 -32.23
N VAL A 292 8.21 1.09 -32.25
CA VAL A 292 7.15 0.77 -31.31
C VAL A 292 6.24 -0.29 -31.94
N ARG A 293 6.14 -1.45 -31.29
CA ARG A 293 5.23 -2.55 -31.63
C ARG A 293 4.07 -2.66 -30.64
N LEU A 294 4.40 -2.61 -29.32
CA LEU A 294 3.45 -2.70 -28.23
C LEU A 294 3.00 -1.30 -27.84
N ARG A 295 1.70 -1.07 -27.88
CA ARG A 295 1.05 0.21 -27.63
C ARG A 295 -0.15 0.02 -26.69
N PRO A 296 -0.68 1.07 -26.08
CA PRO A 296 -1.89 0.96 -25.24
C PRO A 296 -3.11 0.38 -25.97
N ASP A 297 -3.25 0.65 -27.26
CA ASP A 297 -4.37 0.19 -28.09
C ASP A 297 -4.32 -1.29 -28.48
N ASN A 298 -3.17 -1.95 -28.33
CA ASN A 298 -3.00 -3.37 -28.66
C ASN A 298 -2.47 -4.21 -27.48
N THR A 299 -2.33 -3.65 -26.32
CA THR A 299 -1.78 -4.31 -25.12
C THR A 299 -2.76 -4.17 -23.97
N LEU A 300 -3.22 -5.27 -23.40
CA LEU A 300 -4.11 -5.24 -22.24
C LEU A 300 -3.36 -4.83 -20.97
N VAL A 301 -3.82 -3.79 -20.30
CA VAL A 301 -3.19 -3.29 -19.07
C VAL A 301 -4.17 -3.33 -17.90
N ILE A 302 -3.86 -4.13 -16.88
CA ILE A 302 -4.61 -4.17 -15.61
C ILE A 302 -3.75 -3.56 -14.50
N ALA A 303 -4.25 -2.52 -13.84
CA ALA A 303 -3.62 -1.97 -12.64
C ALA A 303 -4.27 -2.60 -11.40
N ALA A 304 -3.46 -3.31 -10.60
CA ALA A 304 -4.01 -4.02 -9.43
C ALA A 304 -3.04 -4.02 -8.25
N SER A 305 -3.57 -3.80 -7.04
CA SER A 305 -2.82 -3.94 -5.80
C SER A 305 -3.72 -3.85 -4.57
N VAL A 306 -3.08 -3.89 -3.39
CA VAL A 306 -3.68 -3.98 -2.06
C VAL A 306 -3.25 -2.79 -1.20
N SER A 307 -4.10 -2.30 -0.29
CA SER A 307 -3.76 -1.28 0.71
C SER A 307 -3.30 0.05 0.10
N ASN A 308 -2.11 0.55 0.47
CA ASN A 308 -1.50 1.72 -0.20
C ASN A 308 -1.37 1.51 -1.73
N GLY A 309 -1.04 0.30 -2.17
CA GLY A 309 -1.00 -0.05 -3.58
C GLY A 309 -2.38 0.02 -4.24
N GLY A 310 -3.45 -0.39 -3.53
CA GLY A 310 -4.83 -0.21 -3.96
C GLY A 310 -5.19 1.27 -4.14
N GLY A 311 -4.77 2.12 -3.21
CA GLY A 311 -4.88 3.58 -3.35
C GLY A 311 -4.07 4.13 -4.54
N ALA A 312 -2.90 3.56 -4.80
CA ALA A 312 -2.03 3.98 -5.91
C ALA A 312 -2.62 3.63 -7.29
N VAL A 313 -3.26 2.45 -7.45
CA VAL A 313 -3.91 2.11 -8.73
C VAL A 313 -5.16 2.96 -8.99
N LEU A 314 -5.93 3.31 -7.95
CA LEU A 314 -7.03 4.26 -8.08
C LEU A 314 -6.51 5.65 -8.47
N ALA A 315 -5.45 6.13 -7.84
CA ALA A 315 -4.80 7.39 -8.19
C ALA A 315 -4.27 7.40 -9.62
N ALA A 316 -3.68 6.29 -10.08
CA ALA A 316 -3.23 6.14 -11.46
C ALA A 316 -4.40 6.22 -12.44
N ALA A 317 -5.52 5.55 -12.14
CA ALA A 317 -6.71 5.59 -12.97
C ALA A 317 -7.30 6.99 -13.11
N GLU A 318 -7.35 7.76 -12.00
CA GLU A 318 -7.80 9.15 -12.00
C GLU A 318 -6.90 10.07 -12.84
N GLN A 319 -5.59 9.79 -12.89
CA GLN A 319 -4.57 10.59 -13.58
C GLN A 319 -4.28 10.11 -15.01
N ASP A 320 -4.81 8.97 -15.43
CA ASP A 320 -4.52 8.34 -16.72
C ASP A 320 -5.22 9.03 -17.88
N SER A 321 -4.71 10.19 -18.27
CA SER A 321 -5.18 10.91 -19.47
C SER A 321 -4.73 10.28 -20.78
N GLY A 322 -3.75 9.38 -20.75
CA GLY A 322 -3.18 8.71 -21.92
C GLY A 322 -3.84 7.37 -22.26
N GLY A 323 -4.83 6.91 -21.46
CA GLY A 323 -5.51 5.63 -21.73
C GLY A 323 -4.59 4.42 -21.59
N LEU A 324 -3.65 4.46 -20.65
CA LEU A 324 -2.71 3.36 -20.42
C LEU A 324 -3.36 2.16 -19.71
N ILE A 325 -4.44 2.38 -18.92
CA ILE A 325 -5.05 1.37 -18.05
C ILE A 325 -6.42 0.99 -18.60
N ASP A 326 -6.66 -0.30 -18.83
CA ASP A 326 -7.94 -0.83 -19.28
C ASP A 326 -8.87 -1.25 -18.14
N GLY A 327 -8.31 -1.74 -17.03
CA GLY A 327 -9.09 -2.18 -15.87
C GLY A 327 -8.35 -2.07 -14.55
N ILE A 328 -9.10 -1.95 -13.45
CA ILE A 328 -8.56 -1.72 -12.11
C ILE A 328 -9.10 -2.76 -11.13
N VAL A 329 -8.20 -3.34 -10.32
CA VAL A 329 -8.57 -4.12 -9.13
C VAL A 329 -7.87 -3.52 -7.90
N ALA A 330 -8.66 -2.90 -7.02
CA ALA A 330 -8.15 -2.24 -5.82
C ALA A 330 -8.69 -2.94 -4.57
N THR A 331 -7.84 -3.65 -3.84
CA THR A 331 -8.23 -4.37 -2.62
C THR A 331 -7.84 -3.54 -1.40
N GLU A 332 -8.78 -3.35 -0.47
CA GLU A 332 -8.64 -2.55 0.77
C GLU A 332 -7.86 -1.24 0.59
N PRO A 333 -8.22 -0.43 -0.43
CA PRO A 333 -7.40 0.70 -0.84
C PRO A 333 -7.35 1.78 0.22
N GLN A 334 -6.15 2.31 0.50
CA GLN A 334 -6.03 3.54 1.27
C GLN A 334 -6.31 4.72 0.35
N VAL A 335 -7.38 5.46 0.64
CA VAL A 335 -7.77 6.66 -0.11
C VAL A 335 -8.17 7.78 0.84
N SER A 336 -7.85 9.01 0.49
CA SER A 336 -8.29 10.22 1.18
C SER A 336 -9.31 10.96 0.32
N LEU A 337 -10.51 11.22 0.85
CA LEU A 337 -11.59 11.90 0.13
C LEU A 337 -11.46 13.43 0.22
N PRO A 338 -12.06 14.20 -0.70
CA PRO A 338 -12.18 15.65 -0.56
C PRO A 338 -12.87 16.01 0.75
N ALA A 339 -12.48 17.14 1.37
CA ALA A 339 -12.99 17.56 2.67
C ALA A 339 -14.52 17.69 2.72
N HIS A 340 -15.14 17.97 1.58
CA HIS A 340 -16.60 18.17 1.43
C HIS A 340 -17.18 17.25 0.35
N ALA A 341 -16.78 15.97 0.35
CA ALA A 341 -17.28 15.01 -0.63
C ALA A 341 -18.83 14.86 -0.60
N GLY A 342 -19.47 15.17 0.54
CA GLY A 342 -20.92 15.12 0.68
C GLY A 342 -21.51 13.73 0.60
N ILE A 343 -20.71 12.69 0.84
CA ILE A 343 -21.14 11.29 0.78
C ILE A 343 -21.56 10.83 2.18
N ALA A 344 -22.83 10.47 2.32
CA ALA A 344 -23.32 9.79 3.50
C ALA A 344 -23.13 8.27 3.37
N VAL A 345 -22.92 7.58 4.49
CA VAL A 345 -22.82 6.13 4.55
C VAL A 345 -23.84 5.59 5.55
N ARG A 346 -24.55 4.54 5.16
CA ARG A 346 -25.48 3.78 6.02
C ARG A 346 -25.13 2.30 5.99
N ARG A 347 -25.28 1.64 7.14
CA ARG A 347 -25.17 0.20 7.28
C ARG A 347 -26.44 -0.34 7.95
N GLY A 348 -27.08 -1.36 7.39
CA GLY A 348 -28.33 -1.91 7.90
C GLY A 348 -29.43 -0.86 8.09
N GLY A 349 -29.46 0.19 7.26
CA GLY A 349 -30.35 1.33 7.38
C GLY A 349 -29.94 2.40 8.39
N MET A 350 -28.94 2.15 9.26
CA MET A 350 -28.45 3.11 10.25
C MET A 350 -27.29 3.95 9.68
N ALA A 351 -27.27 5.25 9.98
CA ALA A 351 -26.14 6.09 9.63
C ALA A 351 -24.89 5.66 10.41
N VAL A 352 -23.73 5.59 9.75
CA VAL A 352 -22.46 5.38 10.44
C VAL A 352 -22.05 6.66 11.18
N SER A 353 -21.35 6.52 12.30
CA SER A 353 -21.01 7.63 13.19
C SER A 353 -20.06 8.64 12.53
N ALA A 354 -19.11 8.17 11.70
CA ALA A 354 -18.21 9.03 10.93
C ALA A 354 -17.73 8.30 9.67
N SER A 355 -17.52 9.06 8.59
CA SER A 355 -17.00 8.55 7.32
C SER A 355 -16.11 9.58 6.60
N GLY A 356 -15.25 9.10 5.67
CA GLY A 356 -14.46 9.96 4.79
C GLY A 356 -13.35 10.76 5.46
N ARG A 357 -12.94 10.43 6.69
CA ARG A 357 -11.79 11.07 7.35
C ARG A 357 -10.50 10.65 6.66
N PRO A 358 -9.51 11.57 6.49
CA PRO A 358 -8.21 11.21 5.95
C PRO A 358 -7.44 10.29 6.89
N LEU A 359 -6.48 9.51 6.33
CA LEU A 359 -5.67 8.55 7.07
C LEU A 359 -5.10 9.15 8.37
N TYR A 360 -4.50 10.32 8.29
CA TYR A 360 -3.85 10.93 9.44
C TYR A 360 -4.83 11.23 10.60
N ASP A 361 -6.06 11.63 10.28
CA ASP A 361 -7.10 11.89 11.29
C ASP A 361 -7.45 10.61 12.05
N TYR A 362 -7.82 9.53 11.36
CA TYR A 362 -8.22 8.31 12.04
C TYR A 362 -7.04 7.59 12.71
N PHE A 363 -5.82 7.61 12.14
CA PHE A 363 -4.65 7.01 12.81
C PHE A 363 -4.24 7.75 14.07
N THR A 364 -4.28 9.07 14.09
CA THR A 364 -4.00 9.83 15.32
C THR A 364 -5.08 9.64 16.37
N THR A 365 -6.35 9.46 15.97
CA THR A 365 -7.43 9.03 16.87
C THR A 365 -7.14 7.66 17.47
N ALA A 366 -6.79 6.68 16.63
CA ALA A 366 -6.42 5.34 17.08
C ALA A 366 -5.21 5.38 18.04
N ASN A 367 -4.18 6.17 17.73
CA ASN A 367 -2.99 6.30 18.56
C ASN A 367 -3.30 6.86 19.96
N LEU A 368 -4.31 7.71 20.10
CA LEU A 368 -4.77 8.18 21.40
C LEU A 368 -5.51 7.09 22.17
N TYR A 369 -6.52 6.45 21.57
CA TYR A 369 -7.52 5.66 22.29
C TYR A 369 -7.26 4.15 22.32
N GLN A 370 -6.59 3.56 21.32
CA GLN A 370 -6.37 2.11 21.25
C GLN A 370 -5.70 1.52 22.49
N PRO A 371 -4.65 2.14 23.07
CA PRO A 371 -4.02 1.57 24.27
C PRO A 371 -4.98 1.43 25.44
N CYS A 372 -5.80 2.46 25.69
CA CYS A 372 -6.80 2.42 26.75
C CYS A 372 -7.92 1.42 26.42
N ALA A 373 -8.45 1.44 25.19
CA ALA A 373 -9.48 0.51 24.73
C ALA A 373 -9.05 -0.96 24.79
N ALA A 374 -7.75 -1.25 24.66
CA ALA A 374 -7.22 -2.61 24.68
C ALA A 374 -7.43 -3.35 26.02
N ILE A 375 -7.69 -2.63 27.10
CA ILE A 375 -7.99 -3.20 28.42
C ILE A 375 -9.47 -3.15 28.78
N ALA A 376 -10.35 -2.79 27.85
CA ALA A 376 -11.79 -2.86 28.04
C ALA A 376 -12.25 -4.31 28.27
N ALA A 377 -13.17 -4.52 29.21
CA ALA A 377 -13.70 -5.85 29.50
C ALA A 377 -14.39 -6.48 28.30
N SER A 378 -15.06 -5.67 27.47
CA SER A 378 -15.66 -6.11 26.20
C SER A 378 -14.63 -6.61 25.17
N ASN A 379 -13.35 -6.22 25.31
CA ASN A 379 -12.25 -6.64 24.44
C ASN A 379 -11.41 -7.79 25.04
N ALA A 380 -11.86 -8.42 26.13
CA ALA A 380 -11.14 -9.52 26.78
C ALA A 380 -10.85 -10.72 25.85
N ALA A 381 -11.68 -10.89 24.80
CA ALA A 381 -11.52 -11.94 23.79
C ALA A 381 -10.65 -11.50 22.58
N SER A 382 -9.98 -10.34 22.66
CA SER A 382 -9.08 -9.87 21.59
C SER A 382 -7.96 -10.87 21.33
N PRO A 383 -7.79 -11.34 20.09
CA PRO A 383 -6.63 -12.16 19.75
C PRO A 383 -5.37 -11.31 19.83
N PHE A 384 -4.31 -11.88 20.38
CA PHE A 384 -3.00 -11.22 20.43
C PHE A 384 -3.01 -9.80 21.08
N ASN A 385 -3.44 -9.72 22.31
CA ASN A 385 -3.30 -8.51 23.11
C ASN A 385 -2.06 -8.62 24.02
N THR A 386 -0.96 -7.96 23.63
CA THR A 386 0.32 -7.95 24.38
C THR A 386 0.56 -6.61 25.08
N ILE A 387 -0.43 -5.74 25.14
CA ILE A 387 -0.27 -4.43 25.78
C ILE A 387 0.03 -4.58 27.26
N ASN A 388 0.95 -3.77 27.78
CA ASN A 388 1.19 -3.70 29.21
C ASN A 388 -0.01 -3.02 29.91
N ALA A 389 -0.75 -3.77 30.72
CA ALA A 389 -1.98 -3.31 31.35
C ALA A 389 -1.79 -2.07 32.23
N THR A 390 -0.65 -1.94 32.93
CA THR A 390 -0.33 -0.77 33.77
C THR A 390 -0.15 0.46 32.89
N ARG A 391 0.62 0.37 31.79
CA ARG A 391 0.82 1.50 30.87
C ARG A 391 -0.47 1.87 30.15
N ALA A 392 -1.30 0.88 29.80
CA ALA A 392 -2.62 1.12 29.23
C ALA A 392 -3.55 1.84 30.22
N ALA A 393 -3.56 1.44 31.51
CA ALA A 393 -4.30 2.13 32.55
C ALA A 393 -3.79 3.58 32.77
N ASN A 394 -2.49 3.79 32.73
CA ASN A 394 -1.89 5.12 32.78
C ASN A 394 -2.33 5.96 31.56
N ARG A 395 -2.41 5.37 30.34
CA ARG A 395 -2.95 6.05 29.16
C ARG A 395 -4.42 6.46 29.37
N CYS A 396 -5.26 5.60 29.97
CA CYS A 396 -6.63 5.95 30.32
C CYS A 396 -6.67 7.18 31.28
N ALA A 397 -5.84 7.17 32.30
CA ALA A 397 -5.73 8.27 33.24
C ALA A 397 -5.23 9.58 32.59
N SER A 398 -4.24 9.50 31.68
CA SER A 398 -3.75 10.65 30.91
C SER A 398 -4.84 11.24 30.01
N LEU A 399 -5.60 10.38 29.30
CA LEU A 399 -6.76 10.79 28.51
C LEU A 399 -7.83 11.48 29.37
N LYS A 400 -8.13 10.93 30.55
CA LYS A 400 -9.06 11.52 31.52
C LYS A 400 -8.59 12.89 32.00
N SER A 401 -7.33 13.00 32.40
CA SER A 401 -6.73 14.26 32.88
C SER A 401 -6.75 15.35 31.78
N ALA A 402 -6.62 14.96 30.52
CA ALA A 402 -6.70 15.85 29.37
C ALA A 402 -8.15 16.19 28.95
N GLY A 403 -9.18 15.68 29.65
CA GLY A 403 -10.59 15.89 29.32
C GLY A 403 -11.07 15.14 28.09
N LEU A 404 -10.31 14.15 27.61
CA LEU A 404 -10.66 13.32 26.43
C LEU A 404 -11.53 12.12 26.78
N LEU A 405 -11.58 11.74 28.06
CA LEU A 405 -12.51 10.79 28.65
C LEU A 405 -13.25 11.44 29.84
N SER A 406 -14.49 11.00 30.10
CA SER A 406 -15.37 11.58 31.11
C SER A 406 -15.59 10.69 32.32
N THR A 407 -15.52 9.37 32.15
CA THR A 407 -15.84 8.37 33.19
C THR A 407 -14.82 8.32 34.31
N ALA A 408 -15.20 7.73 35.46
CA ALA A 408 -14.44 7.84 36.69
C ALA A 408 -13.38 6.73 36.86
N THR A 409 -13.78 5.49 36.61
CA THR A 409 -12.91 4.33 36.83
C THR A 409 -12.14 3.93 35.58
N THR A 410 -10.99 3.30 35.75
CA THR A 410 -10.19 2.78 34.61
C THR A 410 -10.99 1.82 33.73
N ALA A 411 -11.84 0.98 34.28
CA ALA A 411 -12.69 0.07 33.55
C ALA A 411 -13.69 0.82 32.63
N GLU A 412 -14.37 1.83 33.20
CA GLU A 412 -15.29 2.67 32.41
C GLU A 412 -14.55 3.50 31.36
N GLN A 413 -13.35 4.03 31.69
CA GLN A 413 -12.50 4.78 30.77
C GLN A 413 -12.09 3.91 29.56
N ALA A 414 -11.78 2.64 29.80
CA ALA A 414 -11.43 1.71 28.73
C ALA A 414 -12.61 1.43 27.79
N GLU A 415 -13.82 1.26 28.33
CA GLU A 415 -15.04 1.13 27.51
C GLU A 415 -15.38 2.43 26.78
N GLU A 416 -15.21 3.58 27.41
CA GLU A 416 -15.39 4.89 26.77
C GLU A 416 -14.38 5.06 25.62
N ALA A 417 -13.11 4.69 25.82
CA ALA A 417 -12.08 4.75 24.77
C ALA A 417 -12.42 3.85 23.59
N ARG A 418 -12.96 2.64 23.82
CA ARG A 418 -13.47 1.76 22.78
C ARG A 418 -14.63 2.44 22.03
N GLN A 419 -15.56 3.05 22.73
CA GLN A 419 -16.68 3.76 22.12
C GLN A 419 -16.20 4.97 21.29
N LYS A 420 -15.16 5.71 21.73
CA LYS A 420 -14.53 6.79 20.94
C LYS A 420 -14.00 6.32 19.59
N LEU A 421 -13.47 5.09 19.52
CA LEU A 421 -13.04 4.51 18.23
C LEU A 421 -14.24 4.23 17.34
N ARG A 422 -15.34 3.66 17.86
CA ARG A 422 -16.57 3.47 17.10
C ARG A 422 -17.19 4.80 16.64
N ASP A 423 -17.23 5.80 17.51
CA ASP A 423 -17.72 7.14 17.20
C ASP A 423 -16.86 7.79 16.10
N ALA A 424 -15.59 7.43 16.04
CA ALA A 424 -14.68 7.88 15.02
C ALA A 424 -14.80 7.11 13.69
N GLY A 425 -15.68 6.09 13.58
CA GLY A 425 -16.06 5.44 12.33
C GLY A 425 -15.54 4.01 12.15
N TRP A 426 -14.93 3.40 13.17
CA TRP A 426 -14.62 1.97 13.14
C TRP A 426 -15.89 1.12 13.33
N GLU A 427 -15.96 0.01 12.61
CA GLU A 427 -17.06 -0.95 12.74
C GLU A 427 -16.94 -1.79 14.02
N ALA A 428 -18.04 -2.37 14.47
CA ALA A 428 -18.04 -3.21 15.67
C ALA A 428 -17.14 -4.44 15.54
N GLU A 429 -17.00 -4.96 14.34
CA GLU A 429 -16.15 -6.10 14.00
C GLU A 429 -14.66 -5.83 14.24
N THR A 430 -14.26 -4.54 14.30
CA THR A 430 -12.87 -4.13 14.51
C THR A 430 -12.46 -4.05 15.97
N ASP A 431 -13.40 -4.02 16.93
CA ASP A 431 -13.12 -3.82 18.35
C ASP A 431 -12.06 -4.77 18.89
N LEU A 432 -12.17 -6.05 18.55
CA LEU A 432 -11.23 -7.07 19.01
C LEU A 432 -9.84 -6.98 18.35
N LEU A 433 -9.68 -6.17 17.29
CA LEU A 433 -8.45 -6.07 16.53
C LEU A 433 -7.58 -4.88 16.91
N HIS A 434 -8.14 -3.88 17.61
CA HIS A 434 -7.38 -2.69 18.03
C HIS A 434 -6.15 -3.03 18.88
N ALA A 435 -6.27 -4.02 19.77
CA ALA A 435 -5.15 -4.45 20.62
C ALA A 435 -4.00 -5.06 19.81
N SER A 436 -4.30 -5.91 18.81
CA SER A 436 -3.27 -6.53 17.96
C SER A 436 -2.63 -5.50 17.02
N HIS A 437 -3.38 -4.56 16.47
CA HIS A 437 -2.82 -3.46 15.66
C HIS A 437 -1.88 -2.57 16.47
N TRP A 438 -2.21 -2.30 17.74
CA TRP A 438 -1.31 -1.62 18.63
C TRP A 438 -0.06 -2.45 18.94
N ALA A 439 -0.23 -3.73 19.29
CA ALA A 439 0.85 -4.64 19.64
C ALA A 439 1.89 -4.84 18.54
N THR A 440 1.49 -4.69 17.28
CA THR A 440 2.37 -4.75 16.11
C THR A 440 2.99 -3.41 15.73
N ASN A 441 2.85 -2.37 16.55
CA ASN A 441 3.31 -1.00 16.32
C ASN A 441 2.74 -0.33 15.05
N ALA A 442 1.74 -0.88 14.43
CA ALA A 442 1.19 -0.35 13.19
C ALA A 442 0.65 1.08 13.41
N THR A 443 -0.11 1.29 14.47
CA THR A 443 -0.81 2.56 14.71
C THR A 443 0.15 3.72 14.94
N ALA A 444 1.05 3.62 15.91
CA ALA A 444 1.99 4.70 16.22
C ALA A 444 3.00 4.93 15.09
N GLY A 445 3.46 3.85 14.46
CA GLY A 445 4.37 3.91 13.31
C GLY A 445 3.75 4.66 12.13
N VAL A 446 2.49 4.38 11.78
CA VAL A 446 1.77 5.10 10.71
C VAL A 446 1.58 6.57 11.10
N ALA A 447 1.07 6.86 12.31
CA ALA A 447 0.84 8.23 12.74
C ALA A 447 2.12 9.09 12.67
N ALA A 448 3.25 8.59 13.18
CA ALA A 448 4.53 9.30 13.17
C ALA A 448 5.12 9.43 11.75
N THR A 449 5.07 8.38 10.93
CA THR A 449 5.63 8.40 9.57
C THR A 449 4.86 9.37 8.68
N TYR A 450 3.53 9.33 8.72
CA TYR A 450 2.70 10.21 7.90
C TYR A 450 2.74 11.67 8.39
N ALA A 451 2.89 11.92 9.70
CA ALA A 451 3.16 13.28 10.20
C ALA A 451 4.41 13.88 9.53
N GLN A 452 5.49 13.10 9.47
CA GLN A 452 6.74 13.53 8.87
C GLN A 452 6.62 13.70 7.35
N ALA A 453 5.97 12.74 6.66
CA ALA A 453 5.78 12.78 5.21
C ALA A 453 4.93 13.97 4.77
N TYR A 454 3.74 14.17 5.38
CA TYR A 454 2.83 15.27 5.03
C TYR A 454 3.41 16.64 5.39
N SER A 455 4.21 16.72 6.46
CA SER A 455 4.94 17.95 6.81
C SER A 455 6.22 18.16 6.01
N ARG A 456 6.59 17.23 5.10
CA ARG A 456 7.87 17.21 4.37
C ARG A 456 9.09 17.38 5.30
N ALA A 457 9.03 16.71 6.43
CA ALA A 457 10.03 16.83 7.48
C ALA A 457 11.40 16.30 7.03
N ARG A 458 12.45 16.99 7.46
CA ARG A 458 13.81 16.46 7.45
C ARG A 458 13.97 15.52 8.64
N VAL A 459 14.92 14.59 8.56
CA VAL A 459 15.22 13.65 9.65
C VAL A 459 15.64 14.34 10.97
N ASP A 460 16.19 15.54 10.86
CA ASP A 460 16.60 16.36 12.02
C ASP A 460 15.44 17.11 12.68
N SER A 461 14.24 17.14 12.07
CA SER A 461 13.08 17.87 12.58
C SER A 461 12.38 17.16 13.74
N ALA A 462 12.38 15.81 13.75
CA ALA A 462 11.72 14.96 14.78
C ALA A 462 10.32 15.46 15.15
N VAL A 463 9.37 15.42 14.18
CA VAL A 463 8.01 15.93 14.36
C VAL A 463 7.38 15.32 15.63
N CYS A 464 6.87 16.15 16.52
CA CYS A 464 6.36 15.75 17.83
C CYS A 464 7.35 14.96 18.71
N GLY A 465 8.66 15.09 18.48
CA GLY A 465 9.69 14.36 19.19
C GLY A 465 9.83 12.90 18.75
N TYR A 466 9.30 12.51 17.59
CA TYR A 466 9.45 11.15 17.10
C TYR A 466 10.63 10.99 16.11
N SER A 467 11.44 9.97 16.36
CA SER A 467 12.52 9.54 15.48
C SER A 467 12.63 8.00 15.44
N PHE A 468 13.56 7.47 14.68
CA PHE A 468 13.75 6.02 14.52
C PHE A 468 15.18 5.64 14.90
N ALA A 469 15.33 4.65 15.78
CA ALA A 469 16.63 4.17 16.23
C ALA A 469 16.63 2.67 16.57
N THR A 470 17.80 2.04 16.51
CA THR A 470 18.03 0.79 17.23
C THR A 470 18.12 1.08 18.72
N VAL A 471 17.70 0.13 19.57
CA VAL A 471 17.62 0.30 21.01
C VAL A 471 18.32 -0.84 21.75
N ALA A 472 18.86 -0.52 22.92
CA ALA A 472 19.32 -1.52 23.86
C ALA A 472 18.11 -2.26 24.46
N ALA A 473 18.07 -3.57 24.36
CA ALA A 473 16.94 -4.38 24.82
C ALA A 473 16.66 -4.22 26.34
N ALA A 474 17.68 -4.01 27.15
CA ALA A 474 17.55 -3.86 28.60
C ALA A 474 16.93 -2.51 29.02
N THR A 475 17.14 -1.45 28.26
CA THR A 475 16.73 -0.08 28.65
C THR A 475 15.71 0.54 27.72
N GLY A 476 15.59 0.06 26.48
CA GLY A 476 14.80 0.70 25.44
C GLY A 476 15.37 2.04 24.93
N MET A 477 16.55 2.44 25.39
CA MET A 477 17.21 3.67 24.95
C MET A 477 17.94 3.44 23.61
N PRO A 478 18.05 4.47 22.75
CA PRO A 478 18.81 4.37 21.52
C PRO A 478 20.25 3.85 21.74
N ALA A 479 20.62 2.84 20.98
CA ALA A 479 21.92 2.21 21.09
C ALA A 479 22.38 1.66 19.73
N THR A 480 23.69 1.52 19.54
CA THR A 480 24.26 0.86 18.37
C THR A 480 23.83 -0.61 18.36
N ALA A 481 23.33 -1.08 17.24
CA ALA A 481 23.01 -2.50 17.06
C ALA A 481 24.28 -3.34 16.94
N ALA A 482 24.26 -4.54 17.49
CA ALA A 482 25.36 -5.52 17.31
C ALA A 482 25.54 -5.92 15.85
N THR A 483 24.43 -5.99 15.10
CA THR A 483 24.42 -6.18 13.64
C THR A 483 23.56 -5.07 13.03
N SER A 484 24.09 -4.36 12.03
CA SER A 484 23.33 -3.30 11.37
C SER A 484 22.06 -3.84 10.72
N PRO A 485 20.88 -3.27 11.02
CA PRO A 485 19.63 -3.68 10.37
C PRO A 485 19.58 -3.34 8.88
N MET A 486 20.49 -2.51 8.38
CA MET A 486 20.52 -2.07 6.98
C MET A 486 20.51 -3.22 5.99
N THR A 487 21.13 -4.36 6.33
CA THR A 487 21.15 -5.55 5.48
C THR A 487 19.79 -6.20 5.30
N THR A 488 18.85 -6.00 6.21
CA THR A 488 17.51 -6.60 6.17
C THR A 488 16.41 -5.62 5.82
N LEU A 489 16.66 -4.31 5.92
CA LEU A 489 15.66 -3.27 5.64
C LEU A 489 15.12 -3.31 4.21
N PHE A 490 15.97 -3.64 3.23
CA PHE A 490 15.52 -3.83 1.85
C PHE A 490 14.45 -4.91 1.71
N SER A 491 14.56 -5.97 2.50
CA SER A 491 13.71 -7.16 2.42
C SER A 491 12.48 -7.07 3.32
N ILE A 492 12.22 -5.93 3.94
CA ILE A 492 11.16 -5.82 4.94
C ILE A 492 9.77 -6.06 4.35
N GLY A 493 9.00 -6.91 5.01
CA GLY A 493 7.57 -7.10 4.73
C GLY A 493 6.67 -6.15 5.53
N ASN A 494 7.24 -5.34 6.43
CA ASN A 494 6.49 -4.38 7.21
C ASN A 494 6.06 -3.18 6.33
N GLY A 495 4.82 -2.76 6.47
CA GLY A 495 4.20 -1.78 5.58
C GLY A 495 4.48 -0.32 5.91
N VAL A 496 5.23 -0.01 6.98
CA VAL A 496 5.56 1.34 7.40
C VAL A 496 6.77 1.32 8.35
N PRO A 497 7.65 2.35 8.37
CA PRO A 497 8.64 2.50 9.45
C PRO A 497 7.96 2.72 10.82
N PRO A 498 8.56 2.28 11.93
CA PRO A 498 9.81 1.51 12.01
C PRO A 498 9.63 0.03 11.63
N THR A 499 10.74 -0.61 11.38
CA THR A 499 10.81 -2.04 11.04
C THR A 499 11.46 -2.85 12.14
N SER A 500 11.44 -4.17 12.01
CA SER A 500 11.70 -5.17 13.07
C SER A 500 12.91 -4.93 13.99
N SER A 501 13.96 -4.27 13.62
CA SER A 501 15.11 -4.00 14.50
C SER A 501 15.23 -2.53 14.92
N ILE A 502 14.30 -1.70 14.46
CA ILE A 502 14.31 -0.26 14.69
C ILE A 502 13.03 0.10 15.41
N ALA A 503 13.13 0.83 16.49
CA ALA A 503 12.02 1.31 17.29
C ALA A 503 11.63 2.75 16.93
N LEU A 504 10.37 3.08 17.16
CA LEU A 504 9.91 4.45 17.25
C LEU A 504 10.37 5.02 18.60
N ILE A 505 11.06 6.14 18.57
CA ILE A 505 11.67 6.79 19.73
C ILE A 505 10.87 8.03 20.10
N ALA A 506 10.52 8.15 21.37
CA ALA A 506 10.06 9.38 21.99
C ALA A 506 11.30 10.18 22.46
N ASP A 507 11.77 11.11 21.64
CA ASP A 507 12.96 11.91 21.95
C ASP A 507 12.75 12.90 23.09
N ASN A 508 11.51 13.33 23.32
CA ASN A 508 11.15 14.33 24.33
C ASN A 508 10.72 13.72 25.68
N ALA A 509 10.84 12.40 25.82
CA ALA A 509 10.44 11.74 27.08
C ALA A 509 11.29 12.21 28.27
N PRO A 510 10.69 12.46 29.45
CA PRO A 510 11.44 12.72 30.68
C PRO A 510 12.45 11.61 30.98
N GLY A 511 13.69 11.98 31.19
CA GLY A 511 14.79 11.03 31.40
C GLY A 511 15.59 10.70 30.14
N GLY A 512 15.19 11.24 29.00
CA GLY A 512 15.91 11.09 27.71
C GLY A 512 15.17 10.23 26.69
N ALA A 513 15.71 10.21 25.50
CA ALA A 513 15.14 9.48 24.37
C ALA A 513 15.00 7.98 24.64
N ILE A 514 13.83 7.42 24.41
CA ILE A 514 13.48 6.03 24.72
C ILE A 514 12.46 5.49 23.71
N ASN A 515 12.40 4.16 23.56
CA ASN A 515 11.30 3.51 22.84
C ASN A 515 9.95 4.00 23.39
N TYR A 516 9.07 4.50 22.51
CA TYR A 516 7.78 5.07 22.90
C TYR A 516 6.91 4.13 23.75
N LEU A 517 7.06 2.80 23.59
CA LEU A 517 6.36 1.80 24.43
C LEU A 517 6.74 1.84 25.90
N LEU A 518 7.89 2.45 26.23
CA LEU A 518 8.41 2.62 27.56
C LEU A 518 8.35 4.09 28.02
N ALA A 519 7.95 4.98 27.12
CA ALA A 519 8.03 6.40 27.36
C ALA A 519 7.03 6.87 28.42
N ARG A 520 7.52 7.81 29.22
CA ARG A 520 6.76 8.57 30.21
C ARG A 520 6.40 9.92 29.61
N SER A 521 5.16 10.36 29.77
CA SER A 521 4.78 11.73 29.40
C SER A 521 5.15 12.73 30.47
N ALA A 522 5.58 13.92 30.07
CA ALA A 522 5.87 15.01 31.01
C ALA A 522 4.60 15.48 31.73
N SER A 523 3.45 15.49 31.05
CA SER A 523 2.16 15.92 31.60
C SER A 523 1.62 15.03 32.71
N SER A 524 1.87 13.71 32.64
CA SER A 524 1.37 12.72 33.61
C SER A 524 2.43 12.25 34.57
N ASN A 525 3.70 12.41 34.23
CA ASN A 525 4.85 11.84 34.93
C ASN A 525 4.75 10.30 35.09
N THR A 526 4.05 9.60 34.22
CA THR A 526 3.87 8.14 34.27
C THR A 526 4.24 7.51 32.90
N GLU A 527 4.57 6.22 32.92
CA GLU A 527 4.74 5.44 31.68
C GLU A 527 3.35 5.17 31.07
N ASP A 528 2.94 6.00 30.15
CA ASP A 528 1.64 6.00 29.51
C ASP A 528 1.71 5.85 27.97
N LEU A 529 2.80 5.24 27.48
CA LEU A 529 3.02 4.99 26.05
C LEU A 529 3.15 6.28 25.24
N ASP A 530 3.82 7.30 25.82
CA ASP A 530 4.01 8.61 25.21
C ASP A 530 2.70 9.30 24.82
N PHE A 531 1.85 9.54 25.80
CA PHE A 531 0.59 10.27 25.58
C PHE A 531 0.82 11.68 25.02
N ASP A 532 1.84 12.39 25.49
CA ASP A 532 2.13 13.76 25.04
C ASP A 532 2.53 13.78 23.56
N GLY A 533 3.35 12.84 23.11
CA GLY A 533 3.71 12.68 21.70
C GLY A 533 2.50 12.30 20.84
N ALA A 534 1.66 11.37 21.31
CA ALA A 534 0.44 10.98 20.63
C ALA A 534 -0.55 12.15 20.49
N ARG A 535 -0.67 12.96 21.54
CA ARG A 535 -1.49 14.17 21.53
C ARG A 535 -0.92 15.23 20.58
N CYS A 536 0.38 15.47 20.64
CA CYS A 536 1.04 16.38 19.69
C CYS A 536 0.76 15.99 18.24
N LEU A 537 0.87 14.70 17.89
CA LEU A 537 0.52 14.23 16.54
C LEU A 537 -0.95 14.54 16.19
N ARG A 538 -1.87 14.35 17.12
CA ARG A 538 -3.28 14.68 16.93
C ARG A 538 -3.49 16.18 16.70
N ASP A 539 -2.86 17.01 17.52
CA ASP A 539 -2.97 18.46 17.45
C ASP A 539 -2.37 19.04 16.15
N LYS A 540 -1.43 18.31 15.50
CA LYS A 540 -0.87 18.65 14.21
C LYS A 540 -1.89 18.68 13.05
N LEU A 541 -3.09 18.15 13.20
CA LEU A 541 -4.16 18.33 12.21
C LEU A 541 -4.50 19.81 11.97
N SER A 542 -4.26 20.69 12.94
CA SER A 542 -4.42 22.15 12.79
C SER A 542 -3.20 22.86 12.19
N ASP A 543 -2.09 22.16 11.95
CA ASP A 543 -0.89 22.72 11.33
C ASP A 543 -1.11 22.89 9.82
N ALA A 544 -0.89 24.10 9.33
CA ALA A 544 -1.17 24.45 7.93
C ALA A 544 -0.34 23.63 6.93
N THR A 545 0.92 23.31 7.26
CA THR A 545 1.80 22.53 6.37
C THR A 545 1.31 21.09 6.27
N LEU A 546 0.95 20.49 7.40
CA LEU A 546 0.43 19.12 7.44
C LEU A 546 -0.94 19.05 6.75
N ALA A 547 -1.82 20.02 6.98
CA ALA A 547 -3.13 20.10 6.34
C ALA A 547 -2.99 20.19 4.81
N ALA A 548 -2.06 21.04 4.32
CA ALA A 548 -1.75 21.10 2.89
C ALA A 548 -1.23 19.76 2.34
N GLY A 549 -0.39 19.06 3.12
CA GLY A 549 0.07 17.71 2.76
C GLY A 549 -1.06 16.69 2.66
N ILE A 550 -2.08 16.77 3.53
CA ILE A 550 -3.29 15.95 3.44
C ILE A 550 -4.11 16.32 2.19
N ASP A 551 -4.24 17.60 1.88
CA ASP A 551 -5.03 18.05 0.73
C ASP A 551 -4.42 17.61 -0.61
N GLU A 552 -3.10 17.51 -0.72
CA GLU A 552 -2.41 17.02 -1.91
C GLU A 552 -2.69 15.55 -2.24
N VAL A 553 -3.10 14.75 -1.27
CA VAL A 553 -3.31 13.30 -1.45
C VAL A 553 -4.78 12.93 -1.64
N ARG A 554 -5.69 13.92 -1.67
CA ARG A 554 -7.12 13.68 -1.88
C ARG A 554 -7.41 13.15 -3.27
N ARG A 555 -8.33 12.20 -3.36
CA ARG A 555 -8.76 11.56 -4.59
C ARG A 555 -10.03 12.21 -5.12
N SER A 556 -10.11 12.34 -6.44
CA SER A 556 -11.25 12.98 -7.10
C SER A 556 -12.47 12.07 -7.26
N GLY A 557 -12.29 10.77 -7.20
CA GLY A 557 -13.31 9.77 -7.54
C GLY A 557 -13.57 9.60 -9.04
N ARG A 558 -12.85 10.37 -9.90
CA ARG A 558 -13.04 10.35 -11.35
C ARG A 558 -12.24 9.22 -11.99
N LEU A 559 -12.87 8.07 -12.18
CA LEU A 559 -12.26 6.90 -12.82
C LEU A 559 -12.40 6.89 -14.35
N GLN A 560 -13.03 7.91 -14.92
CA GLN A 560 -13.18 8.10 -16.37
C GLN A 560 -13.90 6.94 -17.07
N GLY A 561 -14.84 6.28 -16.37
CA GLY A 561 -15.57 5.13 -16.87
C GLY A 561 -14.73 3.85 -17.01
N LYS A 562 -13.53 3.80 -16.44
CA LYS A 562 -12.71 2.58 -16.46
C LYS A 562 -13.36 1.47 -15.62
N PRO A 563 -13.42 0.22 -16.13
CA PRO A 563 -13.87 -0.93 -15.33
C PRO A 563 -13.06 -1.04 -14.05
N THR A 564 -13.74 -1.07 -12.90
CA THR A 564 -13.07 -1.10 -11.61
C THR A 564 -13.77 -2.07 -10.66
N LEU A 565 -13.01 -2.99 -10.08
CA LEU A 565 -13.41 -3.81 -8.95
C LEU A 565 -12.67 -3.34 -7.70
N MET A 566 -13.42 -2.90 -6.71
CA MET A 566 -12.88 -2.49 -5.41
C MET A 566 -13.37 -3.46 -4.34
N LEU A 567 -12.45 -4.07 -3.59
CA LEU A 567 -12.73 -5.04 -2.54
C LEU A 567 -12.30 -4.50 -1.19
N HIS A 568 -13.04 -4.85 -0.12
CA HIS A 568 -12.61 -4.51 1.23
C HIS A 568 -13.12 -5.51 2.27
N GLY A 569 -12.29 -5.84 3.24
CA GLY A 569 -12.68 -6.61 4.41
C GLY A 569 -13.43 -5.74 5.41
N ARG A 570 -14.65 -6.16 5.82
CA ARG A 570 -15.50 -5.37 6.75
C ARG A 570 -14.83 -5.11 8.09
N ALA A 571 -13.99 -6.05 8.57
CA ALA A 571 -13.27 -5.94 9.83
C ALA A 571 -11.90 -5.25 9.70
N ASP A 572 -11.65 -4.54 8.61
CA ASP A 572 -10.38 -3.82 8.43
C ASP A 572 -10.24 -2.71 9.49
N THR A 573 -9.28 -2.93 10.39
CA THR A 573 -8.98 -2.01 11.49
C THR A 573 -7.89 -1.01 11.10
N LEU A 574 -7.07 -1.33 10.08
CA LEU A 574 -5.99 -0.47 9.62
C LEU A 574 -6.50 0.63 8.68
N VAL A 575 -7.32 0.23 7.69
CA VAL A 575 -7.96 1.13 6.73
C VAL A 575 -9.48 0.95 6.85
N PRO A 576 -10.15 1.63 7.79
CA PRO A 576 -11.55 1.39 8.06
C PRO A 576 -12.42 1.65 6.83
N VAL A 577 -13.34 0.73 6.52
CA VAL A 577 -14.23 0.79 5.34
C VAL A 577 -15.00 2.12 5.25
N ASN A 578 -15.38 2.70 6.41
CA ASN A 578 -16.10 3.98 6.49
C ASN A 578 -15.23 5.19 6.12
N HIS A 579 -13.93 5.07 6.14
CA HIS A 579 -13.03 6.15 5.76
C HIS A 579 -12.42 5.99 4.38
N SER A 580 -12.61 4.84 3.75
CA SER A 580 -12.02 4.47 2.47
C SER A 580 -13.09 4.04 1.46
N SER A 581 -13.28 2.74 1.28
CA SER A 581 -14.01 2.17 0.14
C SER A 581 -15.47 2.58 0.08
N ARG A 582 -16.20 2.58 1.19
CA ARG A 582 -17.60 2.97 1.19
C ARG A 582 -17.82 4.41 0.68
N PRO A 583 -17.18 5.44 1.26
CA PRO A 583 -17.39 6.78 0.76
C PRO A 583 -16.68 7.02 -0.60
N TYR A 584 -15.59 6.33 -0.94
CA TYR A 584 -14.98 6.44 -2.27
C TYR A 584 -15.89 5.86 -3.36
N PHE A 585 -16.57 4.75 -3.10
CA PHE A 585 -17.61 4.21 -4.00
C PHE A 585 -18.70 5.27 -4.29
N GLY A 586 -19.21 5.89 -3.24
CA GLY A 586 -20.19 6.97 -3.38
C GLY A 586 -19.67 8.16 -4.16
N LEU A 587 -18.44 8.58 -3.89
CA LEU A 587 -17.78 9.69 -4.59
C LEU A 587 -17.64 9.41 -6.09
N SER A 588 -17.14 8.21 -6.46
CA SER A 588 -17.02 7.84 -7.87
C SER A 588 -18.37 7.78 -8.57
N ARG A 589 -19.40 7.23 -7.92
CA ARG A 589 -20.77 7.24 -8.44
C ARG A 589 -21.32 8.67 -8.62
N GLN A 590 -21.02 9.57 -7.70
CA GLN A 590 -21.44 10.96 -7.78
C GLN A 590 -20.73 11.73 -8.90
N VAL A 591 -19.41 11.52 -9.06
CA VAL A 591 -18.56 12.28 -9.99
C VAL A 591 -18.70 11.78 -11.43
N ASP A 592 -18.63 10.46 -11.64
CA ASP A 592 -18.74 9.84 -12.97
C ASP A 592 -20.20 9.57 -13.39
N GLY A 593 -21.17 9.66 -12.46
CA GLY A 593 -22.58 9.45 -12.74
C GLY A 593 -22.86 8.10 -13.42
N SER A 594 -23.63 8.12 -14.51
CA SER A 594 -23.97 6.92 -15.29
C SER A 594 -22.75 6.30 -16.02
N ALA A 595 -21.65 7.03 -16.17
CA ALA A 595 -20.42 6.50 -16.75
C ALA A 595 -19.60 5.67 -15.75
N SER A 596 -19.89 5.74 -14.45
CA SER A 596 -19.18 4.96 -13.44
C SER A 596 -19.35 3.46 -13.63
N ARG A 597 -18.23 2.76 -13.80
CA ARG A 597 -18.15 1.30 -13.91
C ARG A 597 -17.45 0.68 -12.69
N LEU A 598 -17.55 1.35 -11.54
CA LEU A 598 -17.01 0.86 -10.28
C LEU A 598 -18.01 -0.08 -9.61
N SER A 599 -17.58 -1.31 -9.32
CA SER A 599 -18.27 -2.25 -8.44
C SER A 599 -17.51 -2.37 -7.12
N TYR A 600 -18.21 -2.28 -6.00
CA TYR A 600 -17.66 -2.43 -4.66
C TYR A 600 -18.10 -3.75 -4.02
N ILE A 601 -17.12 -4.55 -3.59
CA ILE A 601 -17.32 -5.85 -2.96
C ILE A 601 -16.84 -5.77 -1.51
N GLU A 602 -17.74 -5.88 -0.54
CA GLU A 602 -17.40 -5.91 0.86
C GLU A 602 -17.46 -7.34 1.40
N VAL A 603 -16.39 -7.82 2.03
CA VAL A 603 -16.27 -9.20 2.50
C VAL A 603 -16.39 -9.22 4.03
N THR A 604 -17.39 -9.93 4.56
CA THR A 604 -17.52 -10.12 6.01
C THR A 604 -16.41 -11.02 6.55
N HIS A 605 -16.04 -10.88 7.84
CA HIS A 605 -14.99 -11.65 8.50
C HIS A 605 -13.62 -11.61 7.79
N ALA A 606 -13.37 -10.59 6.97
CA ALA A 606 -12.06 -10.32 6.39
C ALA A 606 -11.50 -9.03 7.02
N GLN A 607 -10.20 -9.00 7.21
CA GLN A 607 -9.46 -7.90 7.82
C GLN A 607 -8.16 -7.64 7.03
N HIS A 608 -7.39 -6.61 7.37
CA HIS A 608 -6.30 -6.08 6.53
C HIS A 608 -5.13 -7.05 6.27
N PHE A 609 -4.75 -7.86 7.26
CA PHE A 609 -3.54 -8.68 7.19
C PHE A 609 -3.87 -10.17 7.20
N ASP A 610 -4.10 -10.78 6.06
CA ASP A 610 -4.30 -12.23 5.99
C ASP A 610 -3.15 -13.03 6.61
N ALA A 611 -1.93 -12.48 6.60
CA ALA A 611 -0.79 -13.05 7.31
C ALA A 611 -1.07 -13.29 8.81
N PHE A 612 -1.88 -12.46 9.46
CA PHE A 612 -2.22 -12.63 10.87
C PHE A 612 -3.09 -13.85 11.12
N ILE A 613 -3.84 -14.33 10.12
CA ILE A 613 -4.68 -15.52 10.23
C ILE A 613 -3.82 -16.74 10.60
N GLY A 614 -2.66 -16.88 9.98
CA GLY A 614 -1.73 -17.97 10.28
C GLY A 614 -0.69 -17.67 11.36
N LEU A 615 -0.45 -16.40 11.70
CA LEU A 615 0.60 -15.99 12.64
C LEU A 615 0.10 -15.78 14.06
N LEU A 616 -1.13 -15.28 14.23
CA LEU A 616 -1.66 -14.84 15.51
C LEU A 616 -2.81 -15.77 15.95
N PRO A 617 -2.63 -16.57 17.02
CA PRO A 617 -3.67 -17.48 17.49
C PRO A 617 -5.00 -16.74 17.77
N GLY A 618 -6.11 -17.30 17.27
CA GLY A 618 -7.44 -16.72 17.39
C GLY A 618 -7.88 -15.86 16.21
N TYR A 619 -6.97 -15.48 15.30
CA TYR A 619 -7.35 -14.95 13.99
C TYR A 619 -7.87 -16.07 13.08
N ASP A 620 -7.24 -17.23 13.12
CA ASP A 620 -7.58 -18.42 12.34
C ASP A 620 -9.01 -18.93 12.54
N THR A 621 -9.58 -18.72 13.73
CA THR A 621 -10.97 -19.13 14.03
C THR A 621 -12.02 -18.12 13.64
N ARG A 622 -11.65 -16.87 13.36
CA ARG A 622 -12.56 -15.72 13.23
C ARG A 622 -12.55 -15.07 11.84
N PHE A 623 -11.44 -15.17 11.11
CA PHE A 623 -11.26 -14.46 9.86
C PHE A 623 -11.02 -15.40 8.68
N VAL A 624 -11.37 -14.90 7.50
CA VAL A 624 -11.16 -15.54 6.20
C VAL A 624 -10.17 -14.74 5.37
N PRO A 625 -9.40 -15.36 4.46
CA PRO A 625 -8.42 -14.65 3.64
C PRO A 625 -9.08 -13.78 2.58
N LEU A 626 -8.86 -12.47 2.65
CA LEU A 626 -9.27 -11.52 1.63
C LEU A 626 -8.52 -11.74 0.31
N HIS A 627 -7.30 -12.26 0.37
CA HIS A 627 -6.48 -12.61 -0.79
C HIS A 627 -7.20 -13.56 -1.77
N HIS A 628 -8.00 -14.50 -1.26
CA HIS A 628 -8.84 -15.37 -2.10
C HIS A 628 -9.81 -14.54 -2.99
N TYR A 629 -10.42 -13.50 -2.44
CA TYR A 629 -11.32 -12.62 -3.17
C TYR A 629 -10.59 -11.65 -4.11
N ASN A 630 -9.37 -11.24 -3.77
CA ASN A 630 -8.50 -10.49 -4.66
C ASN A 630 -8.22 -11.28 -5.94
N LEU A 631 -7.91 -12.58 -5.84
CA LEU A 631 -7.70 -13.45 -6.99
C LEU A 631 -8.98 -13.64 -7.83
N GLN A 632 -10.14 -13.77 -7.18
CA GLN A 632 -11.42 -13.81 -7.90
C GLN A 632 -11.68 -12.52 -8.68
N ALA A 633 -11.41 -11.37 -8.08
CA ALA A 633 -11.59 -10.08 -8.75
C ALA A 633 -10.64 -9.89 -9.93
N LEU A 634 -9.38 -10.31 -9.81
CA LEU A 634 -8.42 -10.31 -10.91
C LEU A 634 -8.88 -11.19 -12.06
N ASN A 635 -9.37 -12.41 -11.78
CA ASN A 635 -9.96 -13.30 -12.79
C ASN A 635 -11.20 -12.68 -13.43
N TRP A 636 -12.06 -12.05 -12.63
CA TRP A 636 -13.26 -11.40 -13.15
C TRP A 636 -12.94 -10.23 -14.06
N MET A 637 -11.97 -9.38 -13.65
CA MET A 637 -11.50 -8.26 -14.48
C MET A 637 -10.91 -8.76 -15.79
N TRP A 638 -10.11 -9.81 -15.76
CA TRP A 638 -9.57 -10.44 -16.97
C TRP A 638 -10.67 -10.91 -17.91
N ASP A 639 -11.66 -11.66 -17.39
CA ASP A 639 -12.80 -12.14 -18.17
C ASP A 639 -13.61 -10.99 -18.76
N HIS A 640 -13.82 -9.91 -17.96
CA HIS A 640 -14.49 -8.71 -18.42
C HIS A 640 -13.79 -8.10 -19.63
N LEU A 641 -12.49 -7.91 -19.55
CA LEU A 641 -11.72 -7.24 -20.60
C LEU A 641 -11.48 -8.14 -21.83
N ARG A 642 -11.41 -9.45 -21.67
CA ARG A 642 -11.15 -10.39 -22.77
C ARG A 642 -12.40 -10.94 -23.45
N SER A 643 -13.46 -11.15 -22.73
CA SER A 643 -14.68 -11.81 -23.23
C SER A 643 -15.96 -10.96 -23.09
N GLY A 644 -15.87 -9.75 -22.53
CA GLY A 644 -17.03 -8.89 -22.31
C GLY A 644 -17.97 -9.37 -21.19
N LYS A 645 -17.51 -10.29 -20.31
CA LYS A 645 -18.29 -10.72 -19.13
C LYS A 645 -18.65 -9.51 -18.29
N ALA A 646 -19.93 -9.36 -17.92
CA ALA A 646 -20.37 -8.24 -17.09
C ALA A 646 -19.61 -8.22 -15.76
N LEU A 647 -19.27 -7.03 -15.25
CA LEU A 647 -18.74 -6.89 -13.90
C LEU A 647 -19.81 -7.30 -12.87
N PRO A 648 -19.42 -7.87 -11.72
CA PRO A 648 -20.38 -8.23 -10.69
C PRO A 648 -21.00 -6.96 -10.10
N PRO A 649 -22.28 -6.97 -9.71
CA PRO A 649 -22.90 -5.86 -8.97
C PRO A 649 -22.19 -5.62 -7.64
N SER A 650 -22.25 -4.37 -7.14
CA SER A 650 -21.75 -4.04 -5.80
C SER A 650 -22.49 -4.83 -4.75
N GLN A 651 -21.78 -5.50 -3.85
CA GLN A 651 -22.37 -6.49 -2.95
C GLN A 651 -21.58 -6.71 -1.67
N VAL A 652 -22.25 -7.22 -0.66
CA VAL A 652 -21.66 -7.86 0.52
C VAL A 652 -21.53 -9.36 0.26
N VAL A 653 -20.32 -9.91 0.43
CA VAL A 653 -20.06 -11.34 0.41
C VAL A 653 -20.07 -11.84 1.84
N ARG A 654 -21.06 -12.68 2.19
CA ARG A 654 -21.25 -13.19 3.55
C ARG A 654 -20.46 -14.47 3.76
N THR A 655 -19.26 -14.33 4.30
CA THR A 655 -18.38 -15.45 4.64
C THR A 655 -18.75 -16.09 5.99
N THR A 656 -18.24 -17.28 6.24
CA THR A 656 -18.41 -17.99 7.51
C THR A 656 -17.02 -18.30 8.09
N PRO A 657 -16.71 -17.84 9.31
CA PRO A 657 -15.46 -18.21 9.99
C PRO A 657 -15.31 -19.72 10.15
N ARG A 658 -14.07 -20.18 10.21
CA ARG A 658 -13.77 -21.62 10.39
C ARG A 658 -14.18 -22.14 11.77
N GLY A 659 -14.17 -21.26 12.80
CA GLY A 659 -14.40 -21.68 14.18
C GLY A 659 -13.32 -22.61 14.71
N GLY A 660 -13.64 -23.41 15.69
CA GLY A 660 -12.69 -24.36 16.32
C GLY A 660 -11.83 -23.73 17.39
N THR A 661 -10.65 -24.31 17.61
CA THR A 661 -9.69 -23.87 18.64
C THR A 661 -8.67 -22.91 18.05
N ALA A 662 -8.38 -21.83 18.74
CA ALA A 662 -7.37 -20.84 18.36
C ALA A 662 -6.00 -21.50 18.13
N GLY A 663 -5.38 -21.25 17.00
CA GLY A 663 -4.12 -21.87 16.56
C GLY A 663 -4.29 -23.27 15.94
N ALA A 664 -5.51 -23.82 15.96
CA ALA A 664 -5.84 -25.13 15.40
C ALA A 664 -7.21 -25.15 14.71
N ALA A 665 -7.56 -24.07 14.03
CA ALA A 665 -8.80 -23.99 13.27
C ALA A 665 -8.85 -25.08 12.17
N PRO A 666 -10.03 -25.65 11.88
CA PRO A 666 -10.18 -26.63 10.80
C PRO A 666 -9.78 -26.02 9.45
N ALA A 667 -9.51 -26.86 8.47
CA ALA A 667 -9.18 -26.40 7.13
C ALA A 667 -10.34 -25.57 6.52
N ILE A 668 -9.99 -24.45 5.90
CA ILE A 668 -10.96 -23.61 5.20
C ILE A 668 -11.58 -24.37 4.02
N THR A 669 -12.86 -24.21 3.78
CA THR A 669 -13.63 -24.89 2.74
C THR A 669 -14.41 -23.90 1.89
N ALA A 670 -15.00 -24.35 0.79
CA ALA A 670 -15.89 -23.52 -0.04
C ALA A 670 -17.09 -22.99 0.74
N ALA A 671 -17.56 -23.68 1.79
CA ALA A 671 -18.64 -23.20 2.65
C ALA A 671 -18.25 -21.96 3.47
N ASN A 672 -16.95 -21.78 3.75
CA ASN A 672 -16.45 -20.57 4.41
C ASN A 672 -16.32 -19.39 3.45
N LEU A 673 -16.12 -19.66 2.16
CA LEU A 673 -15.73 -18.72 1.13
C LEU A 673 -16.72 -18.72 -0.06
N PRO A 674 -17.96 -18.24 0.11
CA PRO A 674 -18.87 -18.09 -1.01
C PRO A 674 -18.24 -17.17 -2.08
N ALA A 675 -18.44 -17.51 -3.35
CA ALA A 675 -17.90 -16.74 -4.46
C ALA A 675 -18.57 -15.36 -4.57
N ILE A 676 -17.84 -14.39 -5.16
CA ILE A 676 -18.46 -13.15 -5.63
C ILE A 676 -19.57 -13.51 -6.62
N SER A 677 -20.80 -13.01 -6.40
CA SER A 677 -21.98 -13.38 -7.18
C SER A 677 -22.14 -12.50 -8.42
N ALA A 678 -22.48 -13.12 -9.56
CA ALA A 678 -22.93 -12.38 -10.75
C ALA A 678 -24.34 -11.79 -10.55
N SER A 679 -25.12 -12.35 -9.63
CA SER A 679 -26.49 -11.94 -9.33
C SER A 679 -26.74 -12.05 -7.83
N PRO A 680 -26.19 -11.11 -7.02
CA PRO A 680 -26.39 -11.13 -5.58
C PRO A 680 -27.83 -10.93 -5.23
N ALA A 681 -28.28 -11.55 -4.13
CA ALA A 681 -29.61 -11.30 -3.58
C ALA A 681 -29.78 -9.79 -3.29
N SER A 682 -30.99 -9.27 -3.39
CA SER A 682 -31.24 -7.84 -3.11
C SER A 682 -30.83 -7.42 -1.71
N ALA A 683 -30.92 -8.34 -0.74
CA ALA A 683 -30.47 -8.12 0.64
C ALA A 683 -28.95 -7.97 0.79
N ASP A 684 -28.18 -8.33 -0.23
CA ASP A 684 -26.71 -8.25 -0.22
C ASP A 684 -26.17 -7.15 -1.14
N GLN A 685 -27.04 -6.45 -1.90
CA GLN A 685 -26.62 -5.41 -2.82
C GLN A 685 -26.21 -4.14 -2.08
N ILE A 686 -25.12 -3.53 -2.52
CA ILE A 686 -24.65 -2.23 -2.06
C ILE A 686 -25.08 -1.20 -3.07
N ASP A 687 -25.85 -0.18 -2.64
CA ASP A 687 -26.42 0.84 -3.49
C ASP A 687 -25.87 2.24 -3.19
N PHE A 688 -25.95 3.11 -4.20
CA PHE A 688 -25.72 4.54 -4.05
C PHE A 688 -26.88 5.31 -4.64
N ALA A 689 -27.57 6.08 -3.81
CA ALA A 689 -28.69 6.93 -4.21
C ALA A 689 -28.72 8.22 -3.39
N ALA A 690 -29.01 9.34 -4.04
CA ALA A 690 -29.18 10.65 -3.39
C ALA A 690 -28.01 11.02 -2.43
N GLY A 691 -26.76 10.79 -2.86
CA GLY A 691 -25.56 11.09 -2.06
C GLY A 691 -25.29 10.11 -0.92
N THR A 692 -26.02 9.00 -0.85
CA THR A 692 -25.91 8.02 0.24
C THR A 692 -25.47 6.66 -0.29
N VAL A 693 -24.45 6.08 0.30
CA VAL A 693 -24.06 4.67 0.14
C VAL A 693 -24.83 3.85 1.17
N SER A 694 -25.58 2.85 0.72
CA SER A 694 -26.32 1.91 1.57
C SER A 694 -25.66 0.55 1.51
N VAL A 695 -25.13 0.09 2.64
CA VAL A 695 -24.46 -1.20 2.80
C VAL A 695 -25.35 -2.10 3.66
N PRO A 696 -25.66 -3.33 3.22
CA PRO A 696 -26.35 -4.32 4.05
C PRO A 696 -25.57 -4.66 5.33
N ASP A 697 -26.32 -4.98 6.39
CA ASP A 697 -25.74 -5.42 7.66
C ASP A 697 -25.11 -6.79 7.57
#